data_ca3e31ea0a91299819434b42079db388
#
_entry.id   ca3e31ea0a91299819434b42079db388
#
_cell.length_a   1.000
_cell.length_b   1.000
_cell.length_c   1.000
_cell.angle_alpha   90.00
_cell.angle_beta   90.00
_cell.angle_gamma   90.00
#
_symmetry.space_group_name_H-M   'P 1'
#
loop_
_entity.id
_entity.type
_entity.pdbx_description
1 polymer ?
#
loop_
_entity_poly.entity_id
_entity_poly.type
_entity_poly.pdbx_seq_one_letter_code
_entity_poly.pdbx_strand_id
1 'polypeptide(L)'
;MQGATQCGFIAAFFFAIFFLVPGPTTAQDMVVGVNVVNPMRASVADQNILLSQLKAAQVRVIRCGISNDDKGIDFAKRAAAQGIRIQLIVGPQYSANAPSRPYQPDEYPAMWGGHPLSYGDPEISKTAFQHLFDSLDAAGIVLAGVELGNEINWAAFNPEFPLPGEGKILSLKDLADDPEGKQIAKGFLQYVEILAVLKDVRDHSRLNRSTPIILAGLVSAKDGEKLYNNKKEDMVSLAATIAFLRAHGLDSLVDAYGIHSYPSGAQPGNPTAAAQRAARLNSVDLAQCRARGAAVGKPCWITEWGFPNADLSCPAKEAGRTLLVEEMRSDFAAAAAEHRLVGIDYFAWDSDPWSKQVDPDSVYRCGALTESGRQAIAPAGQVKSPDFSAALRVRVGVPLVARGPAPNIADNWFTEIGLPDGRFRGFTAAGTTFAIDGKQPYDMGSQAVTVLKAGPPGSPSSCGQWIQHVELEGKTLFGWVHNETACAYAKGGQTHASMTIATSTDYGITWKIEGPIIVGIDPPAAGSETGDSCPSVVRGQDGYDYAYCLHNGGHSWDGGYGFIARALATDPGPGKWKKYFNGSWSEPGVGGKSSPVDGLGVAFWTTTHQTVGLNWVKGGGLGLLASSDRLHFTAVLSQPLMLAEPGDWGRKNGLELVAYPDLIDAHAGLNQLSDHWLLAYMYLNPGEAFDKRYLIFRPVEISWSRAPGEPQVGEMLTHWYNAAQHDHWATTAPVPGNYAAYKLVAQLGYMMTAPPESKQASIELEECVSQGPGHPDHILIQKGVCETHGYKRLRSAGLIYSAAQPNTQPLYRCYSDAEKSHFAANRDDCNGMGKREALLGYDLKQ
;
A
#
# COMPACT_ATOMS: atom_id res chain seq x y z
N MET A 1 65.09 -47.73 28.25
CA MET A 1 64.30 -48.44 29.31
C MET A 1 63.39 -47.37 29.89
N GLN A 2 62.25 -47.47 29.55
CA GLN A 2 60.96 -47.17 30.14
C GLN A 2 60.94 -46.30 31.39
N GLY A 3 60.25 -45.17 31.29
CA GLY A 3 59.76 -44.36 32.39
C GLY A 3 58.50 -43.60 31.94
N ALA A 4 57.31 -44.04 32.36
CA ALA A 4 56.02 -43.46 32.12
C ALA A 4 55.84 -42.21 32.96
N THR A 5 55.35 -41.12 32.38
CA THR A 5 54.94 -39.97 33.12
C THR A 5 53.47 -39.73 32.87
N GLN A 6 52.67 -39.75 33.95
CA GLN A 6 51.23 -39.42 34.00
C GLN A 6 51.01 -37.95 33.66
N CYS A 7 50.11 -37.64 32.72
CA CYS A 7 49.54 -36.31 32.49
C CYS A 7 48.17 -36.21 33.20
N GLY A 8 48.10 -35.33 34.19
CA GLY A 8 46.85 -34.97 34.84
C GLY A 8 46.03 -34.02 33.98
N PHE A 9 44.74 -34.33 33.79
CA PHE A 9 43.76 -33.47 33.13
C PHE A 9 43.24 -32.42 34.12
N ILE A 10 43.51 -31.16 33.86
CA ILE A 10 42.83 -30.05 34.50
C ILE A 10 41.65 -29.68 33.61
N ALA A 11 40.42 -29.95 34.06
CA ALA A 11 39.21 -29.52 33.43
C ALA A 11 38.97 -28.04 33.74
N ALA A 12 39.15 -27.17 32.75
CA ALA A 12 38.74 -25.77 32.83
C ALA A 12 37.27 -25.67 32.41
N PHE A 13 36.40 -25.31 33.36
CA PHE A 13 35.03 -24.95 33.10
C PHE A 13 35.00 -23.56 32.43
N PHE A 14 34.72 -23.49 31.16
CA PHE A 14 34.34 -22.26 30.49
C PHE A 14 32.84 -22.00 30.74
N PHE A 15 32.53 -21.01 31.55
CA PHE A 15 31.21 -20.40 31.59
C PHE A 15 31.04 -19.57 30.32
N ALA A 16 30.32 -20.11 29.33
CA ALA A 16 29.88 -19.33 28.21
C ALA A 16 28.70 -18.43 28.65
N ILE A 17 28.98 -17.15 28.89
CA ILE A 17 27.94 -16.15 29.04
C ILE A 17 27.37 -15.92 27.62
N PHE A 18 26.22 -16.52 27.34
CA PHE A 18 25.42 -16.17 26.19
C PHE A 18 24.85 -14.75 26.39
N PHE A 19 25.47 -13.78 25.79
CA PHE A 19 24.75 -12.51 25.49
C PHE A 19 23.64 -12.84 24.50
N LEU A 20 22.40 -12.87 24.98
CA LEU A 20 21.23 -12.80 24.15
C LEU A 20 21.27 -11.43 23.44
N VAL A 21 21.81 -11.42 22.24
CA VAL A 21 21.60 -10.32 21.29
C VAL A 21 20.10 -10.38 20.96
N PRO A 22 19.32 -9.31 21.18
CA PRO A 22 17.96 -9.28 20.69
C PRO A 22 18.00 -9.51 19.19
N GLY A 23 17.31 -10.55 18.72
CA GLY A 23 17.14 -10.80 17.29
C GLY A 23 16.42 -9.62 16.63
N PRO A 24 16.52 -9.46 15.31
CA PRO A 24 15.86 -8.39 14.59
C PRO A 24 14.36 -8.44 14.87
N THR A 25 13.80 -7.31 15.31
CA THR A 25 12.37 -7.10 15.48
C THR A 25 11.75 -7.12 14.08
N THR A 26 11.12 -8.24 13.76
CA THR A 26 10.28 -8.37 12.55
C THR A 26 8.95 -7.67 12.78
N ALA A 27 8.16 -7.44 11.73
CA ALA A 27 6.79 -6.88 11.76
C ALA A 27 5.79 -7.61 12.71
N GLN A 28 6.29 -8.49 13.56
CA GLN A 28 5.58 -9.31 14.53
C GLN A 28 5.25 -8.60 15.86
N ASP A 29 5.58 -7.33 16.04
CA ASP A 29 5.50 -6.67 17.34
C ASP A 29 4.15 -6.00 17.66
N MET A 30 3.15 -6.11 16.76
CA MET A 30 1.81 -5.62 17.06
C MET A 30 1.10 -6.57 18.04
N VAL A 31 0.68 -6.03 19.18
CA VAL A 31 -0.13 -6.76 20.17
C VAL A 31 -1.52 -7.03 19.58
N VAL A 32 -1.97 -8.27 19.65
CA VAL A 32 -3.33 -8.66 19.26
C VAL A 32 -4.08 -9.14 20.48
N GLY A 33 -5.17 -8.46 20.80
CA GLY A 33 -6.01 -8.75 21.94
C GLY A 33 -7.50 -8.80 21.57
N VAL A 34 -8.33 -9.01 22.60
CA VAL A 34 -9.77 -9.00 22.49
C VAL A 34 -10.38 -8.34 23.73
N ASN A 35 -11.44 -7.57 23.53
CA ASN A 35 -12.20 -6.98 24.62
C ASN A 35 -13.02 -8.05 25.34
N VAL A 36 -12.94 -8.07 26.67
CA VAL A 36 -13.79 -8.85 27.56
C VAL A 36 -14.65 -7.88 28.36
N VAL A 37 -15.93 -7.86 28.05
CA VAL A 37 -16.86 -6.88 28.59
C VAL A 37 -17.21 -7.24 30.04
N ASN A 38 -16.93 -6.31 30.97
CA ASN A 38 -17.33 -6.39 32.40
C ASN A 38 -17.12 -7.77 33.08
N PRO A 39 -15.96 -8.40 33.02
CA PRO A 39 -15.76 -9.74 33.58
C PRO A 39 -16.01 -9.81 35.09
N MET A 40 -15.91 -8.70 35.80
CA MET A 40 -16.16 -8.63 37.23
C MET A 40 -17.65 -8.74 37.61
N ARG A 41 -18.55 -8.69 36.64
CA ARG A 41 -20.00 -8.94 36.82
C ARG A 41 -20.33 -10.42 36.79
N ALA A 42 -19.46 -11.24 36.24
CA ALA A 42 -19.61 -12.69 36.19
C ALA A 42 -19.22 -13.35 37.50
N SER A 43 -19.81 -14.54 37.79
CA SER A 43 -19.36 -15.37 38.92
C SER A 43 -17.91 -15.85 38.72
N VAL A 44 -17.23 -16.24 39.80
CA VAL A 44 -15.88 -16.82 39.71
C VAL A 44 -15.86 -18.09 38.85
N ALA A 45 -16.93 -18.89 38.87
CA ALA A 45 -17.06 -20.07 38.03
C ALA A 45 -17.13 -19.70 36.54
N ASP A 46 -17.93 -18.70 36.17
CA ASP A 46 -18.07 -18.23 34.80
C ASP A 46 -16.78 -17.56 34.31
N GLN A 47 -16.09 -16.78 35.15
CA GLN A 47 -14.77 -16.22 34.84
C GLN A 47 -13.76 -17.33 34.54
N ASN A 48 -13.78 -18.46 35.27
CA ASN A 48 -12.89 -19.59 35.00
C ASN A 48 -13.20 -20.25 33.64
N ILE A 49 -14.50 -20.40 33.32
CA ILE A 49 -14.93 -20.88 32.00
C ILE A 49 -14.41 -19.94 30.91
N LEU A 50 -14.62 -18.63 31.04
CA LEU A 50 -14.15 -17.62 30.13
C LEU A 50 -12.63 -17.71 29.92
N LEU A 51 -11.84 -17.73 30.99
CA LEU A 51 -10.38 -17.82 30.91
C LEU A 51 -9.90 -19.13 30.23
N SER A 52 -10.64 -20.22 30.45
CA SER A 52 -10.35 -21.51 29.79
C SER A 52 -10.66 -21.46 28.30
N GLN A 53 -11.75 -20.78 27.87
CA GLN A 53 -12.10 -20.56 26.47
C GLN A 53 -11.06 -19.68 25.77
N LEU A 54 -10.66 -18.57 26.38
CA LEU A 54 -9.64 -17.68 25.87
C LEU A 54 -8.28 -18.40 25.68
N LYS A 55 -7.90 -19.22 26.67
CA LYS A 55 -6.70 -20.05 26.56
C LYS A 55 -6.78 -21.07 25.42
N ALA A 56 -7.92 -21.76 25.29
CA ALA A 56 -8.14 -22.73 24.22
C ALA A 56 -8.08 -22.06 22.83
N ALA A 57 -8.53 -20.80 22.73
CA ALA A 57 -8.43 -19.96 21.55
C ALA A 57 -7.04 -19.30 21.36
N GLN A 58 -6.07 -19.58 22.23
CA GLN A 58 -4.71 -19.01 22.20
C GLN A 58 -4.65 -17.49 22.39
N VAL A 59 -5.67 -16.86 22.96
CA VAL A 59 -5.66 -15.44 23.30
C VAL A 59 -4.57 -15.17 24.32
N ARG A 60 -3.75 -14.14 24.08
CA ARG A 60 -2.63 -13.73 24.94
C ARG A 60 -2.87 -12.42 25.66
N VAL A 61 -3.75 -11.60 25.14
CA VAL A 61 -4.09 -10.29 25.72
C VAL A 61 -5.60 -10.12 25.72
N ILE A 62 -6.12 -9.65 26.86
CA ILE A 62 -7.49 -9.19 26.97
C ILE A 62 -7.52 -7.74 27.42
N ARG A 63 -8.42 -6.93 26.85
CA ARG A 63 -8.72 -5.58 27.33
C ARG A 63 -9.95 -5.63 28.21
N CYS A 64 -9.84 -5.22 29.45
CA CYS A 64 -10.97 -5.16 30.39
C CYS A 64 -10.67 -4.25 31.60
N GLY A 65 -11.74 -3.87 32.32
CA GLY A 65 -11.62 -3.32 33.68
C GLY A 65 -11.61 -4.44 34.72
N ILE A 66 -10.90 -4.24 35.82
CA ILE A 66 -11.03 -5.07 37.07
C ILE A 66 -11.35 -4.16 38.25
N SER A 67 -11.93 -4.75 39.29
CA SER A 67 -12.14 -4.02 40.55
C SER A 67 -10.80 -3.81 41.29
N ASN A 68 -10.65 -2.65 41.93
CA ASN A 68 -9.47 -2.32 42.71
C ASN A 68 -9.59 -2.92 44.14
N ASP A 69 -9.75 -4.22 44.20
CA ASP A 69 -9.89 -5.01 45.42
C ASP A 69 -9.32 -6.43 45.24
N ASP A 70 -9.39 -7.26 46.27
CA ASP A 70 -8.90 -8.64 46.23
C ASP A 70 -9.56 -9.47 45.12
N LYS A 71 -10.81 -9.21 44.72
CA LYS A 71 -11.52 -9.96 43.68
C LYS A 71 -10.91 -9.64 42.29
N GLY A 72 -10.62 -8.34 42.00
CA GLY A 72 -9.97 -7.97 40.76
C GLY A 72 -8.56 -8.53 40.67
N ILE A 73 -7.80 -8.49 41.77
CA ILE A 73 -6.45 -9.07 41.82
C ILE A 73 -6.49 -10.60 41.66
N ASP A 74 -7.50 -11.30 42.25
CA ASP A 74 -7.68 -12.74 42.07
C ASP A 74 -8.01 -13.10 40.61
N PHE A 75 -8.90 -12.33 39.94
CA PHE A 75 -9.15 -12.49 38.50
C PHE A 75 -7.88 -12.33 37.68
N ALA A 76 -7.09 -11.29 37.96
CA ALA A 76 -5.83 -11.06 37.25
C ALA A 76 -4.79 -12.17 37.48
N LYS A 77 -4.72 -12.76 38.68
CA LYS A 77 -3.88 -13.94 38.98
C LYS A 77 -4.31 -15.14 38.16
N ARG A 78 -5.61 -15.41 38.10
CA ARG A 78 -6.16 -16.53 37.32
C ARG A 78 -5.93 -16.35 35.82
N ALA A 79 -6.06 -15.14 35.28
CA ALA A 79 -5.72 -14.81 33.88
C ALA A 79 -4.22 -15.06 33.61
N ALA A 80 -3.35 -14.54 34.47
CA ALA A 80 -1.90 -14.73 34.35
C ALA A 80 -1.50 -16.22 34.42
N ALA A 81 -2.14 -17.01 35.26
CA ALA A 81 -1.94 -18.48 35.35
C ALA A 81 -2.34 -19.20 34.05
N GLN A 82 -3.20 -18.64 33.22
CA GLN A 82 -3.55 -19.14 31.88
C GLN A 82 -2.64 -18.57 30.78
N GLY A 83 -1.65 -17.75 31.10
CA GLY A 83 -0.76 -17.08 30.16
C GLY A 83 -1.41 -15.89 29.46
N ILE A 84 -2.47 -15.32 30.05
CA ILE A 84 -3.22 -14.18 29.52
C ILE A 84 -2.79 -12.93 30.28
N ARG A 85 -2.35 -11.88 29.55
CA ARG A 85 -2.06 -10.56 30.12
C ARG A 85 -3.27 -9.65 29.96
N ILE A 86 -3.42 -8.71 30.88
CA ILE A 86 -4.51 -7.73 30.86
C ILE A 86 -3.99 -6.40 30.35
N GLN A 87 -4.64 -5.83 29.35
CA GLN A 87 -4.65 -4.40 29.08
C GLN A 87 -5.76 -3.82 29.96
N LEU A 88 -5.35 -3.10 30.97
CA LEU A 88 -6.23 -2.70 32.06
C LEU A 88 -6.83 -1.32 31.83
N ILE A 89 -8.16 -1.23 31.80
CA ILE A 89 -8.86 0.05 31.81
C ILE A 89 -9.00 0.51 33.26
N VAL A 90 -8.51 1.70 33.56
CA VAL A 90 -8.69 2.40 34.82
C VAL A 90 -9.38 3.75 34.60
N GLY A 91 -10.08 4.24 35.58
CA GLY A 91 -10.75 5.56 35.52
C GLY A 91 -10.20 6.56 36.53
N PRO A 92 -10.37 7.87 36.27
CA PRO A 92 -10.19 8.90 37.26
C PRO A 92 -11.01 8.59 38.51
N GLN A 93 -10.50 9.02 39.67
CA GLN A 93 -11.23 8.91 40.95
C GLN A 93 -11.77 10.28 41.33
N TYR A 94 -12.82 10.27 42.10
CA TYR A 94 -13.60 11.48 42.42
C TYR A 94 -13.90 11.57 43.91
N SER A 95 -14.07 12.77 44.41
CA SER A 95 -14.56 13.00 45.78
C SER A 95 -16.04 12.56 45.91
N ALA A 96 -16.44 12.20 47.10
CA ALA A 96 -17.82 11.75 47.35
C ALA A 96 -18.92 12.79 47.00
N ASN A 97 -18.52 14.07 46.91
CA ASN A 97 -19.44 15.17 46.60
C ASN A 97 -19.37 15.61 45.12
N ALA A 98 -18.62 14.91 44.28
CA ALA A 98 -18.55 15.22 42.86
C ALA A 98 -19.91 15.00 42.20
N PRO A 99 -20.36 15.88 41.31
CA PRO A 99 -21.62 15.68 40.57
C PRO A 99 -21.54 14.40 39.74
N SER A 100 -22.67 13.74 39.57
CA SER A 100 -22.71 12.51 38.78
C SER A 100 -23.93 12.48 37.83
N ARG A 101 -23.76 11.88 36.68
CA ARG A 101 -24.83 11.52 35.75
C ARG A 101 -25.23 10.06 36.00
N PRO A 102 -26.54 9.74 36.11
CA PRO A 102 -27.00 8.35 36.23
C PRO A 102 -26.83 7.59 34.91
N TYR A 103 -26.75 6.27 35.00
CA TYR A 103 -26.80 5.39 33.82
C TYR A 103 -28.19 5.40 33.22
N GLN A 104 -28.29 5.56 31.88
CA GLN A 104 -29.50 5.58 31.10
C GLN A 104 -29.42 4.49 30.01
N PRO A 105 -29.84 3.25 30.33
CA PRO A 105 -29.68 2.10 29.46
C PRO A 105 -30.61 2.11 28.24
N ASP A 106 -31.76 2.81 28.36
CA ASP A 106 -32.80 2.83 27.31
C ASP A 106 -32.47 3.82 26.17
N GLU A 107 -31.44 4.62 26.34
CA GLU A 107 -30.91 5.47 25.30
C GLU A 107 -30.02 4.64 24.36
N TYR A 108 -30.02 4.98 23.09
CA TYR A 108 -29.07 4.38 22.15
C TYR A 108 -28.24 5.47 21.49
N PRO A 109 -26.90 5.37 21.60
CA PRO A 109 -26.18 4.46 22.50
C PRO A 109 -26.52 4.72 23.96
N ALA A 110 -26.29 3.71 24.79
CA ALA A 110 -26.55 3.87 26.23
C ALA A 110 -25.72 4.99 26.82
N MET A 111 -26.36 5.87 27.61
CA MET A 111 -25.64 6.94 28.30
C MET A 111 -25.05 6.39 29.59
N TRP A 112 -23.75 6.20 29.59
CA TRP A 112 -23.06 5.70 30.78
C TRP A 112 -23.08 6.72 31.92
N GLY A 113 -23.34 6.23 33.13
CA GLY A 113 -23.25 7.04 34.34
C GLY A 113 -21.80 7.34 34.71
N GLY A 114 -21.62 8.34 35.52
CA GLY A 114 -20.30 8.73 35.99
C GLY A 114 -20.20 10.20 36.35
N HIS A 115 -18.99 10.65 36.59
CA HIS A 115 -18.67 12.01 36.96
C HIS A 115 -18.01 12.78 35.82
N PRO A 116 -18.23 14.10 35.69
CA PRO A 116 -17.52 14.93 34.75
C PRO A 116 -16.01 14.88 35.00
N LEU A 117 -15.19 14.83 33.95
CA LEU A 117 -13.73 14.74 34.07
C LEU A 117 -13.13 15.89 34.83
N SER A 118 -13.70 17.11 34.76
CA SER A 118 -13.25 18.30 35.49
C SER A 118 -13.33 18.19 37.02
N TYR A 119 -14.04 17.19 37.53
CA TYR A 119 -14.14 16.89 38.98
C TYR A 119 -13.23 15.74 39.42
N GLY A 120 -12.45 15.19 38.52
CA GLY A 120 -11.46 14.17 38.83
C GLY A 120 -10.47 14.68 39.86
N ASP A 121 -10.15 13.88 40.86
CA ASP A 121 -9.27 14.27 41.98
C ASP A 121 -7.90 13.56 41.81
N PRO A 122 -6.81 14.30 41.57
CA PRO A 122 -5.48 13.75 41.41
C PRO A 122 -4.98 12.98 42.64
N GLU A 123 -5.26 13.44 43.86
CA GLU A 123 -4.75 12.78 45.07
C GLU A 123 -5.53 11.49 45.39
N ILE A 124 -6.85 11.52 45.21
CA ILE A 124 -7.66 10.30 45.35
C ILE A 124 -7.27 9.29 44.26
N SER A 125 -7.07 9.76 43.02
CA SER A 125 -6.61 8.91 41.89
C SER A 125 -5.24 8.32 42.17
N LYS A 126 -4.29 9.11 42.73
CA LYS A 126 -2.95 8.66 43.10
C LYS A 126 -3.04 7.51 44.11
N THR A 127 -3.83 7.68 45.17
CA THR A 127 -4.03 6.66 46.21
C THR A 127 -4.60 5.37 45.62
N ALA A 128 -5.59 5.49 44.75
CA ALA A 128 -6.23 4.32 44.12
C ALA A 128 -5.28 3.60 43.17
N PHE A 129 -4.55 4.36 42.33
CA PHE A 129 -3.59 3.77 41.39
C PHE A 129 -2.41 3.13 42.14
N GLN A 130 -1.90 3.76 43.20
CA GLN A 130 -0.82 3.20 44.00
C GLN A 130 -1.24 1.87 44.62
N HIS A 131 -2.44 1.80 45.25
CA HIS A 131 -2.98 0.57 45.80
C HIS A 131 -3.10 -0.55 44.74
N LEU A 132 -3.60 -0.21 43.55
CA LEU A 132 -3.74 -1.15 42.44
C LEU A 132 -2.39 -1.69 41.97
N PHE A 133 -1.43 -0.81 41.68
CA PHE A 133 -0.11 -1.22 41.19
C PHE A 133 0.70 -1.99 42.26
N ASP A 134 0.62 -1.59 43.51
CA ASP A 134 1.24 -2.31 44.62
C ASP A 134 0.67 -3.74 44.74
N SER A 135 -0.66 -3.87 44.60
CA SER A 135 -1.36 -5.15 44.65
C SER A 135 -0.99 -6.06 43.46
N LEU A 136 -0.89 -5.49 42.27
CA LEU A 136 -0.44 -6.20 41.06
C LEU A 136 1.03 -6.64 41.20
N ASP A 137 1.90 -5.77 41.69
CA ASP A 137 3.31 -6.06 41.93
C ASP A 137 3.51 -7.15 43.01
N ALA A 138 2.72 -7.10 44.09
CA ALA A 138 2.72 -8.14 45.14
C ALA A 138 2.22 -9.49 44.60
N ALA A 139 1.28 -9.45 43.67
CA ALA A 139 0.75 -10.63 43.01
C ALA A 139 1.64 -11.19 41.88
N GLY A 140 2.73 -10.53 41.53
CA GLY A 140 3.61 -10.94 40.43
C GLY A 140 3.05 -10.69 39.03
N ILE A 141 2.10 -9.76 38.86
CA ILE A 141 1.36 -9.52 37.63
C ILE A 141 1.99 -8.39 36.81
N VAL A 142 2.26 -8.66 35.53
CA VAL A 142 2.70 -7.69 34.53
C VAL A 142 1.57 -7.47 33.53
N LEU A 143 1.09 -6.24 33.42
CA LEU A 143 0.06 -5.84 32.49
C LEU A 143 0.57 -5.80 31.03
N ALA A 144 -0.34 -5.94 30.06
CA ALA A 144 -0.05 -5.71 28.65
C ALA A 144 -0.05 -4.20 28.31
N GLY A 145 -0.87 -3.44 29.01
CA GLY A 145 -1.01 -2.00 28.91
C GLY A 145 -1.93 -1.47 30.01
N VAL A 146 -1.94 -0.18 30.24
CA VAL A 146 -2.92 0.50 31.10
C VAL A 146 -3.50 1.70 30.36
N GLU A 147 -4.83 1.80 30.36
CA GLU A 147 -5.61 2.79 29.63
C GLU A 147 -6.42 3.61 30.63
N LEU A 148 -6.30 4.94 30.59
CA LEU A 148 -7.05 5.82 31.49
C LEU A 148 -8.35 6.29 30.80
N GLY A 149 -9.49 5.75 31.25
CA GLY A 149 -10.81 6.12 30.72
C GLY A 149 -11.19 5.36 29.45
N ASN A 150 -12.34 5.70 28.90
CA ASN A 150 -12.91 5.17 27.67
C ASN A 150 -13.75 6.27 27.02
N GLU A 151 -13.59 6.50 25.72
CA GLU A 151 -14.37 7.41 24.86
C GLU A 151 -14.63 8.79 25.47
N ILE A 152 -13.59 9.37 26.06
CA ILE A 152 -13.69 10.66 26.75
C ILE A 152 -14.09 11.83 25.85
N ASN A 153 -14.02 11.65 24.54
CA ASN A 153 -14.41 12.62 23.52
C ASN A 153 -15.86 12.52 23.05
N TRP A 154 -16.69 11.72 23.75
CA TRP A 154 -18.08 11.48 23.38
C TRP A 154 -19.06 11.60 24.56
N ALA A 155 -20.20 12.27 24.33
CA ALA A 155 -21.23 12.50 25.33
C ALA A 155 -21.75 11.22 25.99
N ALA A 156 -21.80 10.09 25.27
CA ALA A 156 -22.26 8.83 25.82
C ALA A 156 -21.43 8.36 27.03
N PHE A 157 -20.13 8.61 27.03
CA PHE A 157 -19.18 8.15 28.06
C PHE A 157 -18.63 9.27 28.94
N ASN A 158 -18.71 10.51 28.51
CA ASN A 158 -18.15 11.64 29.25
C ASN A 158 -19.28 12.55 29.76
N PRO A 159 -19.58 12.54 31.07
CA PRO A 159 -20.58 13.43 31.68
C PRO A 159 -20.22 14.92 31.65
N GLU A 160 -19.07 15.32 31.13
CA GLU A 160 -18.73 16.71 30.90
C GLU A 160 -19.61 17.36 29.82
N PHE A 161 -20.08 16.56 28.87
CA PHE A 161 -20.97 17.03 27.82
C PHE A 161 -22.40 17.26 28.34
N PRO A 162 -23.04 18.37 27.97
CA PRO A 162 -24.43 18.61 28.31
C PRO A 162 -25.37 17.62 27.61
N LEU A 163 -26.50 17.31 28.26
CA LEU A 163 -27.56 16.51 27.69
C LEU A 163 -28.92 17.24 27.83
N PRO A 164 -29.75 17.24 26.77
CA PRO A 164 -29.41 16.82 25.41
C PRO A 164 -28.42 17.77 24.76
N GLY A 165 -27.52 17.24 23.94
CA GLY A 165 -26.64 18.02 23.09
C GLY A 165 -27.34 18.48 21.80
N GLU A 166 -26.60 18.98 20.84
CA GLU A 166 -27.09 19.45 19.53
C GLU A 166 -26.83 18.46 18.39
N GLY A 167 -26.06 17.39 18.64
CA GLY A 167 -25.62 16.40 17.64
C GLY A 167 -24.47 16.93 16.81
N LYS A 168 -23.60 17.77 17.39
CA LYS A 168 -22.46 18.39 16.73
C LYS A 168 -21.16 17.66 17.03
N ILE A 169 -20.19 17.80 16.11
CA ILE A 169 -18.82 17.39 16.31
C ILE A 169 -17.97 18.65 16.48
N LEU A 170 -17.49 18.88 17.68
CA LEU A 170 -16.67 20.02 18.05
C LEU A 170 -15.26 19.89 17.47
N SER A 171 -14.77 20.97 16.87
CA SER A 171 -13.41 21.10 16.38
C SER A 171 -12.45 21.64 17.46
N LEU A 172 -11.16 21.69 17.15
CA LEU A 172 -10.17 22.31 18.05
C LEU A 172 -10.46 23.80 18.32
N LYS A 173 -11.04 24.51 17.34
CA LYS A 173 -11.46 25.90 17.52
C LYS A 173 -12.60 26.01 18.51
N ASP A 174 -13.55 25.08 18.46
CA ASP A 174 -14.70 25.09 19.35
C ASP A 174 -14.30 24.85 20.81
N LEU A 175 -13.28 24.06 21.09
CA LEU A 175 -12.70 23.90 22.43
C LEU A 175 -12.19 25.22 23.02
N ALA A 176 -11.81 26.17 22.18
CA ALA A 176 -11.34 27.50 22.61
C ALA A 176 -12.47 28.55 22.63
N ASP A 177 -13.45 28.50 21.75
CA ASP A 177 -14.38 29.57 21.47
C ASP A 177 -15.82 29.28 21.93
N ASP A 178 -16.29 28.03 21.77
CA ASP A 178 -17.64 27.60 22.12
C ASP A 178 -17.79 27.39 23.63
N PRO A 179 -18.92 27.81 24.28
CA PRO A 179 -19.12 27.61 25.71
C PRO A 179 -19.10 26.16 26.17
N GLU A 180 -19.69 25.24 25.42
CA GLU A 180 -19.63 23.80 25.67
C GLU A 180 -18.23 23.27 25.47
N GLY A 181 -17.58 23.65 24.34
CA GLY A 181 -16.19 23.29 24.05
C GLY A 181 -15.25 23.72 25.19
N LYS A 182 -15.41 24.91 25.75
CA LYS A 182 -14.63 25.38 26.90
C LYS A 182 -14.85 24.55 28.18
N GLN A 183 -16.05 24.06 28.39
CA GLN A 183 -16.36 23.20 29.52
C GLN A 183 -15.67 21.84 29.35
N ILE A 184 -15.79 21.24 28.15
CA ILE A 184 -15.12 19.98 27.81
C ILE A 184 -13.60 20.12 27.91
N ALA A 185 -13.05 21.24 27.45
CA ALA A 185 -11.61 21.56 27.56
C ALA A 185 -11.11 21.53 28.99
N LYS A 186 -11.90 22.02 29.99
CA LYS A 186 -11.55 21.89 31.40
C LYS A 186 -11.45 20.43 31.85
N GLY A 187 -12.40 19.61 31.42
CA GLY A 187 -12.37 18.17 31.65
C GLY A 187 -11.12 17.50 31.07
N PHE A 188 -10.74 17.89 29.85
CA PHE A 188 -9.52 17.39 29.21
C PHE A 188 -8.24 17.84 29.94
N LEU A 189 -8.19 19.06 30.47
CA LEU A 189 -7.06 19.50 31.27
C LEU A 189 -6.92 18.66 32.56
N GLN A 190 -8.03 18.45 33.25
CA GLN A 190 -8.05 17.63 34.47
C GLN A 190 -7.67 16.16 34.16
N TYR A 191 -8.10 15.64 33.02
CA TYR A 191 -7.70 14.34 32.54
C TYR A 191 -6.18 14.23 32.35
N VAL A 192 -5.54 15.23 31.77
CA VAL A 192 -4.07 15.28 31.61
C VAL A 192 -3.36 15.28 32.97
N GLU A 193 -3.87 15.99 33.97
CA GLU A 193 -3.31 15.97 35.32
C GLU A 193 -3.39 14.55 35.94
N ILE A 194 -4.53 13.89 35.82
CA ILE A 194 -4.70 12.52 36.34
C ILE A 194 -3.84 11.53 35.56
N LEU A 195 -3.66 11.75 34.25
CA LEU A 195 -2.77 10.92 33.42
C LEU A 195 -1.30 11.06 33.86
N ALA A 196 -0.89 12.25 34.26
CA ALA A 196 0.43 12.48 34.84
C ALA A 196 0.60 11.72 36.17
N VAL A 197 -0.44 11.71 37.02
CA VAL A 197 -0.46 10.91 38.25
C VAL A 197 -0.36 9.40 37.96
N LEU A 198 -1.13 8.91 36.99
CA LEU A 198 -1.04 7.50 36.59
C LEU A 198 0.37 7.13 36.11
N LYS A 199 0.98 8.02 35.33
CA LYS A 199 2.35 7.83 34.85
C LYS A 199 3.35 7.79 36.01
N ASP A 200 3.25 8.72 36.94
CA ASP A 200 4.13 8.73 38.13
C ASP A 200 4.02 7.44 38.93
N VAL A 201 2.82 6.97 39.21
CA VAL A 201 2.60 5.71 39.93
C VAL A 201 3.16 4.52 39.14
N ARG A 202 2.85 4.44 37.82
CA ARG A 202 3.34 3.35 36.96
C ARG A 202 4.88 3.32 36.94
N ASP A 203 5.53 4.46 36.78
CA ASP A 203 6.99 4.56 36.67
C ASP A 203 7.69 4.10 37.97
N HIS A 204 7.02 4.21 39.12
CA HIS A 204 7.50 3.72 40.41
C HIS A 204 7.13 2.25 40.72
N SER A 205 6.26 1.62 39.91
CA SER A 205 5.93 0.19 40.08
C SER A 205 7.14 -0.69 39.88
N ARG A 206 7.25 -1.74 40.68
CA ARG A 206 8.36 -2.70 40.62
C ARG A 206 8.33 -3.55 39.35
N LEU A 207 7.15 -4.01 38.92
CA LEU A 207 6.98 -4.91 37.77
C LEU A 207 6.42 -4.18 36.54
N ASN A 208 5.62 -3.15 36.74
CA ASN A 208 4.87 -2.48 35.68
C ASN A 208 5.48 -1.16 35.23
N ARG A 209 6.67 -0.80 35.64
CA ARG A 209 7.33 0.47 35.27
C ARG A 209 7.52 0.69 33.77
N SER A 210 7.47 -0.38 32.97
CA SER A 210 7.57 -0.35 31.52
C SER A 210 6.26 -0.75 30.81
N THR A 211 5.18 -0.94 31.57
CA THR A 211 3.85 -1.19 30.99
C THR A 211 3.40 0.02 30.18
N PRO A 212 3.02 -0.14 28.90
CA PRO A 212 2.58 0.98 28.09
C PRO A 212 1.37 1.70 28.70
N ILE A 213 1.43 3.04 28.76
CA ILE A 213 0.27 3.87 29.05
C ILE A 213 -0.40 4.21 27.71
N ILE A 214 -1.68 3.91 27.61
CA ILE A 214 -2.49 4.13 26.42
C ILE A 214 -3.48 5.27 26.75
N LEU A 215 -3.58 6.27 25.87
CA LEU A 215 -4.64 7.26 25.93
C LEU A 215 -5.99 6.51 25.89
N ALA A 216 -7.01 7.01 26.56
CA ALA A 216 -8.38 6.51 26.43
C ALA A 216 -8.72 6.22 24.96
N GLY A 217 -9.36 5.10 24.70
CA GLY A 217 -9.86 4.79 23.37
C GLY A 217 -10.83 5.88 22.91
N LEU A 218 -10.42 6.65 21.91
CA LEU A 218 -11.21 7.77 21.39
C LEU A 218 -12.11 7.35 20.26
N VAL A 219 -13.35 7.81 20.27
CA VAL A 219 -14.27 7.61 19.13
C VAL A 219 -13.73 8.34 17.90
N SER A 220 -13.72 7.65 16.78
CA SER A 220 -13.25 8.16 15.50
C SER A 220 -14.31 9.04 14.82
N ALA A 221 -14.40 10.30 15.24
CA ALA A 221 -15.24 11.32 14.62
C ALA A 221 -14.37 12.34 13.86
N LYS A 222 -14.80 12.72 12.65
CA LYS A 222 -14.10 13.70 11.80
C LYS A 222 -14.76 15.06 11.91
N ASP A 223 -13.95 16.14 11.86
CA ASP A 223 -14.45 17.51 11.78
C ASP A 223 -15.48 17.66 10.64
N GLY A 224 -16.64 18.24 10.98
CA GLY A 224 -17.72 18.50 10.01
C GLY A 224 -18.51 17.27 9.56
N GLU A 225 -18.22 16.09 10.09
CA GLU A 225 -19.02 14.90 9.87
C GLU A 225 -20.39 15.04 10.59
N LYS A 226 -21.44 14.51 10.00
CA LYS A 226 -22.75 14.48 10.64
C LYS A 226 -22.91 13.21 11.44
N LEU A 227 -23.35 13.31 12.69
CA LEU A 227 -23.67 12.14 13.46
C LEU A 227 -24.87 11.37 12.85
N TYR A 228 -24.74 10.06 12.80
CA TYR A 228 -25.68 9.15 12.11
C TYR A 228 -27.06 9.06 12.73
N ASN A 229 -27.16 9.43 14.00
CA ASN A 229 -28.42 9.30 14.73
C ASN A 229 -29.04 10.68 14.97
N ASN A 230 -30.35 10.74 14.88
CA ASN A 230 -31.12 11.92 15.30
C ASN A 230 -31.00 12.21 16.80
N LYS A 231 -30.01 11.60 17.48
CA LYS A 231 -29.73 11.78 18.89
C LYS A 231 -28.92 13.05 19.08
N LYS A 232 -29.29 13.79 20.07
CA LYS A 232 -28.65 15.05 20.46
C LYS A 232 -27.48 14.75 21.40
N GLU A 233 -26.51 14.04 20.88
CA GLU A 233 -25.25 13.75 21.54
C GLU A 233 -24.12 14.49 20.82
N ASP A 234 -23.28 15.12 21.55
CA ASP A 234 -22.15 15.84 20.99
C ASP A 234 -20.85 15.04 21.15
N MET A 235 -19.89 15.32 20.29
CA MET A 235 -18.55 14.74 20.32
C MET A 235 -17.50 15.82 20.11
N VAL A 236 -16.27 15.57 20.52
CA VAL A 236 -15.11 16.28 20.00
C VAL A 236 -14.45 15.38 18.95
N SER A 237 -14.07 15.95 17.82
CA SER A 237 -13.40 15.15 16.78
C SER A 237 -12.12 14.51 17.31
N LEU A 238 -11.75 13.38 16.73
CA LEU A 238 -10.54 12.65 17.09
C LEU A 238 -9.29 13.56 16.96
N ALA A 239 -9.18 14.27 15.84
CA ALA A 239 -8.06 15.15 15.56
C ALA A 239 -7.98 16.31 16.54
N ALA A 240 -9.12 16.95 16.88
CA ALA A 240 -9.19 18.03 17.82
C ALA A 240 -8.82 17.58 19.24
N THR A 241 -9.32 16.43 19.67
CA THR A 241 -9.02 15.86 21.00
C THR A 241 -7.53 15.60 21.14
N ILE A 242 -6.92 14.88 20.19
CA ILE A 242 -5.48 14.60 20.25
C ILE A 242 -4.67 15.89 20.17
N ALA A 243 -5.02 16.83 19.28
CA ALA A 243 -4.31 18.10 19.15
C ALA A 243 -4.36 18.93 20.44
N PHE A 244 -5.54 19.01 21.07
CA PHE A 244 -5.71 19.70 22.33
C PHE A 244 -4.87 19.09 23.45
N LEU A 245 -4.98 17.78 23.64
CA LEU A 245 -4.24 17.06 24.68
C LEU A 245 -2.71 17.14 24.46
N ARG A 246 -2.26 17.07 23.22
CA ARG A 246 -0.83 17.24 22.87
C ARG A 246 -0.31 18.63 23.20
N ALA A 247 -1.09 19.67 22.93
CA ALA A 247 -0.74 21.03 23.32
C ALA A 247 -0.56 21.17 24.84
N HIS A 248 -1.13 20.24 25.62
CA HIS A 248 -1.05 20.20 27.07
C HIS A 248 -0.16 19.06 27.63
N GLY A 249 0.76 18.54 26.81
CA GLY A 249 1.81 17.63 27.25
C GLY A 249 1.53 16.14 27.10
N LEU A 250 0.46 15.73 26.44
CA LEU A 250 0.08 14.32 26.26
C LEU A 250 1.24 13.42 25.83
N ASP A 251 2.04 13.85 24.83
CA ASP A 251 3.12 13.03 24.26
C ASP A 251 4.19 12.61 25.28
N SER A 252 4.31 13.33 26.39
CA SER A 252 5.21 12.97 27.48
C SER A 252 4.59 11.96 28.47
N LEU A 253 3.28 11.75 28.43
CA LEU A 253 2.52 10.98 29.41
C LEU A 253 2.10 9.62 28.91
N VAL A 254 1.98 9.42 27.59
CA VAL A 254 1.50 8.18 26.99
C VAL A 254 2.55 7.55 26.09
N ASP A 255 2.42 6.25 25.89
CA ASP A 255 3.23 5.45 24.97
C ASP A 255 2.50 5.20 23.64
N ALA A 256 1.15 5.27 23.65
CA ALA A 256 0.31 5.13 22.45
C ALA A 256 -1.00 5.92 22.59
N TYR A 257 -1.59 6.34 21.46
CA TYR A 257 -2.95 6.88 21.42
C TYR A 257 -3.96 5.74 21.27
N GLY A 258 -4.94 5.67 22.18
CA GLY A 258 -6.05 4.72 22.08
C GLY A 258 -7.11 5.22 21.09
N ILE A 259 -7.52 4.36 20.18
CA ILE A 259 -8.50 4.66 19.13
C ILE A 259 -9.57 3.57 19.09
N HIS A 260 -10.84 3.95 18.94
CA HIS A 260 -11.93 3.06 18.58
C HIS A 260 -12.26 3.22 17.10
N SER A 261 -12.10 2.15 16.33
CA SER A 261 -12.30 2.15 14.88
C SER A 261 -13.39 1.18 14.50
N TYR A 262 -14.60 1.71 14.28
CA TYR A 262 -15.75 0.94 13.79
C TYR A 262 -16.09 1.39 12.37
N PRO A 263 -15.51 0.75 11.35
CA PRO A 263 -15.70 1.18 9.98
C PRO A 263 -17.14 0.93 9.50
N SER A 264 -17.74 1.96 8.93
CA SER A 264 -19.07 1.86 8.30
C SER A 264 -18.99 1.28 6.89
N GLY A 265 -20.13 0.83 6.35
CA GLY A 265 -20.22 0.38 4.96
C GLY A 265 -19.83 -1.08 4.76
N ALA A 266 -20.40 -1.97 5.59
CA ALA A 266 -20.18 -3.40 5.47
C ALA A 266 -20.69 -3.95 4.13
N GLN A 267 -19.78 -4.14 3.17
CA GLN A 267 -20.00 -4.85 1.92
C GLN A 267 -18.87 -5.87 1.76
N PRO A 268 -19.01 -7.07 2.34
CA PRO A 268 -17.97 -8.08 2.34
C PRO A 268 -17.54 -8.45 0.92
N GLY A 269 -16.23 -8.52 0.66
CA GLY A 269 -15.69 -8.88 -0.65
C GLY A 269 -15.91 -7.84 -1.76
N ASN A 270 -16.32 -6.62 -1.40
CA ASN A 270 -16.38 -5.51 -2.34
C ASN A 270 -15.11 -4.65 -2.22
N PRO A 271 -14.22 -4.68 -3.20
CA PRO A 271 -12.94 -3.96 -3.13
C PRO A 271 -13.07 -2.45 -2.99
N THR A 272 -14.09 -1.84 -3.63
CA THR A 272 -14.33 -0.40 -3.50
C THR A 272 -14.74 -0.03 -2.08
N ALA A 273 -15.60 -0.82 -1.44
CA ALA A 273 -15.97 -0.62 -0.04
C ALA A 273 -14.78 -0.88 0.90
N ALA A 274 -13.97 -1.89 0.62
CA ALA A 274 -12.72 -2.16 1.35
C ALA A 274 -11.76 -0.96 1.25
N ALA A 275 -11.54 -0.43 0.05
CA ALA A 275 -10.71 0.74 -0.16
C ALA A 275 -11.23 1.99 0.59
N GLN A 276 -12.54 2.21 0.60
CA GLN A 276 -13.15 3.31 1.36
C GLN A 276 -12.92 3.16 2.87
N ARG A 277 -13.03 1.94 3.41
CA ARG A 277 -12.73 1.65 4.82
C ARG A 277 -11.27 1.91 5.13
N ALA A 278 -10.36 1.41 4.32
CA ALA A 278 -8.93 1.61 4.47
C ALA A 278 -8.53 3.10 4.33
N ALA A 279 -9.14 3.83 3.40
CA ALA A 279 -8.96 5.28 3.28
C ALA A 279 -9.42 6.03 4.54
N ARG A 280 -10.59 5.67 5.11
CA ARG A 280 -11.05 6.25 6.36
C ARG A 280 -10.11 5.90 7.52
N LEU A 281 -9.71 4.65 7.64
CA LEU A 281 -8.73 4.22 8.64
C LEU A 281 -7.48 5.10 8.60
N ASN A 282 -6.90 5.31 7.44
CA ASN A 282 -5.66 6.08 7.30
C ASN A 282 -5.86 7.59 7.42
N SER A 283 -6.95 8.15 6.86
CA SER A 283 -7.17 9.59 6.82
C SER A 283 -7.88 10.17 8.04
N VAL A 284 -8.49 9.33 8.88
CA VAL A 284 -9.21 9.73 10.09
C VAL A 284 -8.63 9.02 11.31
N ASP A 285 -8.78 7.69 11.40
CA ASP A 285 -8.49 6.95 12.62
C ASP A 285 -6.99 6.96 12.94
N LEU A 286 -6.13 6.72 11.98
CA LEU A 286 -4.68 6.71 12.13
C LEU A 286 -3.98 7.99 11.66
N ALA A 287 -4.72 9.02 11.28
CA ALA A 287 -4.15 10.27 10.76
C ALA A 287 -3.21 10.98 11.76
N GLN A 288 -3.47 10.83 13.07
CA GLN A 288 -2.65 11.41 14.13
C GLN A 288 -1.52 10.47 14.60
N CYS A 289 -1.49 9.22 14.16
CA CYS A 289 -0.52 8.22 14.57
C CYS A 289 0.82 8.45 13.90
N ARG A 290 1.89 8.30 14.65
CA ARG A 290 3.26 8.43 14.17
C ARG A 290 4.03 7.14 14.46
N ALA A 291 5.10 6.90 13.71
CA ALA A 291 5.95 5.75 13.96
C ALA A 291 6.55 5.80 15.38
N ARG A 292 6.76 4.65 15.97
CA ARG A 292 7.42 4.54 17.27
C ARG A 292 8.80 5.24 17.23
N GLY A 293 9.04 6.15 18.17
CA GLY A 293 10.28 6.92 18.22
C GLY A 293 10.28 8.21 17.40
N ALA A 294 9.15 8.59 16.79
CA ALA A 294 9.00 9.89 16.14
C ALA A 294 9.27 11.03 17.13
N ALA A 295 9.86 12.13 16.65
CA ALA A 295 10.16 13.30 17.46
C ALA A 295 8.90 13.97 18.04
N VAL A 296 7.77 13.85 17.34
CA VAL A 296 6.48 14.44 17.72
C VAL A 296 5.37 13.43 17.41
N GLY A 297 4.49 13.19 18.39
CA GLY A 297 3.41 12.24 18.28
C GLY A 297 3.79 10.82 18.72
N LYS A 298 2.80 9.94 18.78
CA LYS A 298 2.92 8.57 19.26
C LYS A 298 2.30 7.59 18.26
N PRO A 299 2.68 6.31 18.32
CA PRO A 299 1.93 5.28 17.61
C PRO A 299 0.53 5.14 18.21
N CYS A 300 -0.37 4.49 17.49
CA CYS A 300 -1.70 4.20 17.98
C CYS A 300 -1.84 2.76 18.45
N TRP A 301 -2.81 2.58 19.32
CA TRP A 301 -3.36 1.29 19.69
C TRP A 301 -4.88 1.35 19.41
N ILE A 302 -5.38 0.49 18.54
CA ILE A 302 -6.81 0.39 18.29
C ILE A 302 -7.40 -0.48 19.40
N THR A 303 -7.89 0.16 20.44
CA THR A 303 -8.38 -0.50 21.66
C THR A 303 -9.79 -1.09 21.51
N GLU A 304 -10.51 -0.68 20.46
CA GLU A 304 -11.73 -1.33 20.01
C GLU A 304 -11.87 -1.26 18.49
N TRP A 305 -12.21 -2.40 17.89
CA TRP A 305 -12.62 -2.50 16.50
C TRP A 305 -13.46 -3.75 16.31
N GLY A 306 -14.34 -3.76 15.33
CA GLY A 306 -15.18 -4.92 15.07
C GLY A 306 -16.16 -4.70 13.94
N PHE A 307 -16.85 -5.80 13.62
CA PHE A 307 -17.96 -5.80 12.67
C PHE A 307 -19.11 -6.60 13.26
N PRO A 308 -20.31 -6.00 13.36
CA PRO A 308 -21.48 -6.72 13.86
C PRO A 308 -21.92 -7.80 12.88
N ASN A 309 -22.44 -8.90 13.41
CA ASN A 309 -23.12 -9.91 12.63
C ASN A 309 -24.58 -10.03 13.13
N ALA A 310 -25.50 -9.54 12.31
CA ALA A 310 -26.91 -9.54 12.62
C ALA A 310 -27.54 -10.95 12.63
N ASP A 311 -26.86 -11.96 12.06
CA ASP A 311 -27.32 -13.35 12.14
C ASP A 311 -26.98 -13.93 13.51
N LEU A 312 -27.95 -13.98 14.38
CA LEU A 312 -27.85 -14.53 15.74
C LEU A 312 -28.16 -16.03 15.83
N SER A 313 -28.32 -16.73 14.70
CA SER A 313 -28.55 -18.18 14.67
C SER A 313 -27.33 -18.96 15.16
N CYS A 314 -27.55 -20.23 15.56
CA CYS A 314 -26.51 -21.15 15.99
C CYS A 314 -26.45 -22.39 15.07
N PRO A 315 -25.37 -22.56 14.25
CA PRO A 315 -24.26 -21.64 14.04
C PRO A 315 -24.65 -20.40 13.20
N ALA A 316 -24.04 -19.26 13.49
CA ALA A 316 -24.22 -18.06 12.71
C ALA A 316 -23.53 -18.14 11.33
N LYS A 317 -24.07 -17.42 10.33
CA LYS A 317 -23.43 -17.29 9.02
C LYS A 317 -22.31 -16.26 9.12
N GLU A 318 -21.07 -16.70 9.09
CA GLU A 318 -19.89 -15.88 9.38
C GLU A 318 -19.12 -15.43 8.12
N ALA A 319 -19.38 -16.00 6.94
CA ALA A 319 -18.55 -15.78 5.75
C ALA A 319 -18.36 -14.28 5.41
N GLY A 320 -19.43 -13.48 5.50
CA GLY A 320 -19.33 -12.04 5.22
C GLY A 320 -18.50 -11.31 6.28
N ARG A 321 -18.75 -11.55 7.59
CA ARG A 321 -17.95 -10.92 8.65
C ARG A 321 -16.49 -11.37 8.61
N THR A 322 -16.24 -12.63 8.27
CA THR A 322 -14.86 -13.15 8.11
C THR A 322 -14.08 -12.36 7.08
N LEU A 323 -14.66 -12.11 5.90
CA LEU A 323 -14.02 -11.28 4.86
C LEU A 323 -13.73 -9.85 5.35
N LEU A 324 -14.69 -9.21 6.03
CA LEU A 324 -14.49 -7.87 6.57
C LEU A 324 -13.36 -7.82 7.60
N VAL A 325 -13.28 -8.84 8.45
CA VAL A 325 -12.21 -8.97 9.45
C VAL A 325 -10.86 -9.20 8.79
N GLU A 326 -10.78 -10.04 7.76
CA GLU A 326 -9.55 -10.28 6.99
C GLU A 326 -9.06 -9.00 6.30
N GLU A 327 -9.97 -8.27 5.63
CA GLU A 327 -9.68 -6.98 4.99
C GLU A 327 -9.09 -5.99 6.01
N MET A 328 -9.78 -5.78 7.13
CA MET A 328 -9.35 -4.83 8.16
C MET A 328 -8.03 -5.24 8.83
N ARG A 329 -7.82 -6.53 9.06
CA ARG A 329 -6.57 -7.08 9.60
C ARG A 329 -5.39 -6.86 8.64
N SER A 330 -5.63 -6.91 7.34
CA SER A 330 -4.63 -6.56 6.32
C SER A 330 -4.22 -5.08 6.41
N ASP A 331 -5.19 -4.17 6.55
CA ASP A 331 -4.93 -2.74 6.71
C ASP A 331 -4.17 -2.43 8.01
N PHE A 332 -4.52 -3.11 9.10
CA PHE A 332 -3.78 -3.01 10.36
C PHE A 332 -2.35 -3.52 10.24
N ALA A 333 -2.13 -4.61 9.52
CA ALA A 333 -0.79 -5.14 9.29
C ALA A 333 0.09 -4.14 8.50
N ALA A 334 -0.48 -3.44 7.52
CA ALA A 334 0.21 -2.38 6.79
C ALA A 334 0.63 -1.22 7.72
N ALA A 335 -0.29 -0.72 8.56
CA ALA A 335 0.00 0.33 9.52
C ALA A 335 1.01 -0.11 10.61
N ALA A 336 0.98 -1.39 10.99
CA ALA A 336 1.95 -1.97 11.93
C ALA A 336 3.35 -2.10 11.31
N ALA A 337 3.45 -2.45 10.04
CA ALA A 337 4.72 -2.48 9.30
C ALA A 337 5.36 -1.08 9.21
N GLU A 338 4.55 -0.03 9.21
CA GLU A 338 4.98 1.36 9.31
C GLU A 338 5.30 1.81 10.75
N HIS A 339 5.17 0.93 11.72
CA HIS A 339 5.32 1.22 13.17
C HIS A 339 4.36 2.29 13.72
N ARG A 340 3.30 2.63 12.97
CA ARG A 340 2.24 3.58 13.39
C ARG A 340 1.18 2.93 14.27
N LEU A 341 1.03 1.60 14.19
CA LEU A 341 0.09 0.80 14.96
C LEU A 341 0.85 -0.23 15.79
N VAL A 342 0.62 -0.25 17.11
CA VAL A 342 1.35 -1.13 18.05
C VAL A 342 0.46 -2.15 18.75
N GLY A 343 -0.85 -2.05 18.60
CA GLY A 343 -1.80 -3.00 19.16
C GLY A 343 -3.19 -2.84 18.59
N ILE A 344 -3.96 -3.93 18.64
CA ILE A 344 -5.38 -4.00 18.26
C ILE A 344 -6.12 -4.91 19.21
N ASP A 345 -7.32 -4.52 19.65
CA ASP A 345 -8.21 -5.31 20.50
C ASP A 345 -9.60 -5.41 19.86
N TYR A 346 -9.97 -6.62 19.42
CA TYR A 346 -11.28 -6.83 18.81
C TYR A 346 -12.41 -6.66 19.84
N PHE A 347 -13.48 -5.98 19.50
CA PHE A 347 -14.69 -5.87 20.30
C PHE A 347 -15.79 -6.76 19.70
N ALA A 348 -16.27 -7.80 20.43
CA ALA A 348 -15.85 -8.27 21.73
C ALA A 348 -15.71 -9.80 21.73
N TRP A 349 -15.14 -10.38 22.83
CA TRP A 349 -15.11 -11.84 22.99
C TRP A 349 -16.51 -12.43 23.06
N ASP A 350 -17.31 -11.93 23.99
CA ASP A 350 -18.67 -12.38 24.30
C ASP A 350 -19.51 -11.19 24.77
N SER A 351 -20.80 -11.43 24.97
CA SER A 351 -21.72 -10.43 25.49
C SER A 351 -21.42 -10.05 26.94
N ASP A 352 -21.86 -8.87 27.38
CA ASP A 352 -21.86 -8.51 28.81
C ASP A 352 -22.59 -9.57 29.63
N PRO A 353 -22.00 -10.10 30.71
CA PRO A 353 -22.60 -11.14 31.54
C PRO A 353 -24.02 -10.82 32.07
N TRP A 354 -24.37 -9.55 32.13
CA TRP A 354 -25.72 -9.11 32.53
C TRP A 354 -26.67 -8.92 31.35
N SER A 355 -26.19 -8.94 30.13
CA SER A 355 -27.02 -8.83 28.94
C SER A 355 -27.81 -10.13 28.74
N LYS A 356 -29.10 -9.99 28.46
CA LYS A 356 -29.97 -11.12 28.05
C LYS A 356 -29.92 -11.36 26.54
N GLN A 357 -29.25 -10.50 25.81
CA GLN A 357 -29.15 -10.55 24.35
C GLN A 357 -27.72 -10.87 23.95
N VAL A 358 -27.59 -11.64 22.88
CA VAL A 358 -26.27 -11.88 22.24
C VAL A 358 -25.82 -10.57 21.62
N ASP A 359 -24.60 -10.14 21.95
CA ASP A 359 -23.99 -9.00 21.32
C ASP A 359 -23.65 -9.34 19.84
N PRO A 360 -24.14 -8.56 18.86
CA PRO A 360 -23.84 -8.80 17.46
C PRO A 360 -22.33 -8.73 17.14
N ASP A 361 -21.54 -8.05 17.94
CA ASP A 361 -20.08 -7.94 17.75
C ASP A 361 -19.31 -9.11 18.34
N SER A 362 -19.91 -9.94 19.22
CA SER A 362 -19.20 -11.04 19.87
C SER A 362 -18.68 -12.09 18.89
N VAL A 363 -17.46 -12.58 19.14
CA VAL A 363 -16.80 -13.60 18.31
C VAL A 363 -16.86 -15.00 18.91
N TYR A 364 -17.16 -15.15 20.20
CA TYR A 364 -17.41 -16.43 20.82
C TYR A 364 -18.94 -16.63 20.94
N ARG A 365 -19.48 -17.47 20.08
CA ARG A 365 -20.92 -17.71 19.96
C ARG A 365 -21.22 -19.19 19.90
N CYS A 366 -22.39 -19.58 20.37
CA CYS A 366 -22.84 -20.99 20.29
C CYS A 366 -21.87 -21.98 20.94
N GLY A 367 -21.14 -21.55 21.95
CA GLY A 367 -20.13 -22.37 22.63
C GLY A 367 -18.81 -22.56 21.85
N ALA A 368 -18.58 -21.81 20.79
CA ALA A 368 -17.36 -21.92 19.99
C ALA A 368 -16.88 -20.55 19.48
N LEU A 369 -15.56 -20.46 19.22
CA LEU A 369 -14.98 -19.33 18.52
C LEU A 369 -15.42 -19.37 17.04
N THR A 370 -15.96 -18.28 16.55
CA THR A 370 -16.40 -18.12 15.15
C THR A 370 -15.21 -18.06 14.20
N GLU A 371 -15.46 -18.23 12.90
CA GLU A 371 -14.40 -18.09 11.88
C GLU A 371 -13.83 -16.67 11.84
N SER A 372 -14.71 -15.66 11.84
CA SER A 372 -14.27 -14.25 11.95
C SER A 372 -13.48 -13.99 13.24
N GLY A 373 -13.86 -14.63 14.34
CA GLY A 373 -13.11 -14.54 15.60
C GLY A 373 -11.71 -15.13 15.49
N ARG A 374 -11.53 -16.27 14.82
CA ARG A 374 -10.20 -16.84 14.56
C ARG A 374 -9.30 -15.86 13.79
N GLN A 375 -9.86 -15.21 12.76
CA GLN A 375 -9.12 -14.19 12.01
C GLN A 375 -8.85 -12.93 12.85
N ALA A 376 -9.82 -12.50 13.66
CA ALA A 376 -9.69 -11.30 14.48
C ALA A 376 -8.55 -11.39 15.51
N ILE A 377 -8.38 -12.56 16.15
CA ILE A 377 -7.37 -12.78 17.21
C ILE A 377 -6.10 -13.48 16.72
N ALA A 378 -5.99 -13.81 15.42
CA ALA A 378 -4.79 -14.41 14.85
C ALA A 378 -3.56 -13.52 15.10
N PRO A 379 -2.38 -14.09 15.45
CA PRO A 379 -1.15 -13.32 15.59
C PRO A 379 -0.85 -12.48 14.34
N ALA A 380 -0.14 -11.37 14.54
CA ALA A 380 0.33 -10.56 13.42
C ALA A 380 1.16 -11.42 12.44
N GLY A 381 0.95 -11.21 11.14
CA GLY A 381 1.62 -11.98 10.08
C GLY A 381 1.00 -13.34 9.74
N GLN A 382 -0.02 -13.79 10.47
CA GLN A 382 -0.74 -15.04 10.16
C GLN A 382 -2.09 -14.81 9.44
N VAL A 383 -2.50 -13.56 9.28
CA VAL A 383 -3.72 -13.22 8.55
C VAL A 383 -3.43 -13.19 7.06
N LYS A 384 -4.18 -13.96 6.29
CA LYS A 384 -4.10 -13.94 4.82
C LYS A 384 -4.72 -12.64 4.32
N SER A 385 -3.99 -11.89 3.51
CA SER A 385 -4.58 -10.75 2.80
C SER A 385 -5.71 -11.21 1.89
N PRO A 386 -6.82 -10.48 1.80
CA PRO A 386 -7.89 -10.81 0.87
C PRO A 386 -7.37 -10.88 -0.55
N ASP A 387 -7.74 -11.93 -1.26
CA ASP A 387 -7.40 -12.10 -2.66
C ASP A 387 -8.50 -11.52 -3.54
N PHE A 388 -8.32 -10.28 -3.95
CA PHE A 388 -9.22 -9.60 -4.89
C PHE A 388 -8.96 -9.98 -6.36
N SER A 389 -7.91 -10.73 -6.65
CA SER A 389 -7.50 -11.05 -8.02
C SER A 389 -8.59 -11.76 -8.82
N ALA A 390 -9.38 -12.61 -8.18
CA ALA A 390 -10.47 -13.33 -8.82
C ALA A 390 -11.56 -12.40 -9.41
N ALA A 391 -11.82 -11.26 -8.77
CA ALA A 391 -12.81 -10.28 -9.23
C ALA A 391 -12.23 -9.25 -10.23
N LEU A 392 -10.91 -9.24 -10.39
CA LEU A 392 -10.19 -8.24 -11.15
C LEU A 392 -10.32 -8.46 -12.65
N ARG A 393 -10.77 -7.42 -13.36
CA ARG A 393 -10.76 -7.32 -14.81
C ARG A 393 -9.95 -6.10 -15.23
N VAL A 394 -8.98 -6.30 -16.11
CA VAL A 394 -8.10 -5.26 -16.63
C VAL A 394 -8.27 -5.12 -18.13
N ARG A 395 -8.40 -3.91 -18.59
CA ARG A 395 -8.46 -3.57 -20.03
C ARG A 395 -7.37 -2.57 -20.36
N VAL A 396 -6.44 -2.98 -21.21
CA VAL A 396 -5.34 -2.16 -21.69
C VAL A 396 -5.73 -1.56 -23.03
N GLY A 397 -5.88 -0.26 -23.07
CA GLY A 397 -6.42 0.50 -24.19
C GLY A 397 -5.41 0.73 -25.33
N VAL A 398 -5.78 1.63 -26.22
CA VAL A 398 -4.99 1.99 -27.40
C VAL A 398 -3.65 2.59 -26.99
N PRO A 399 -2.53 2.15 -27.58
CA PRO A 399 -1.25 2.80 -27.36
C PRO A 399 -1.21 4.21 -27.97
N LEU A 400 -0.85 5.19 -27.18
CA LEU A 400 -0.75 6.59 -27.54
C LEU A 400 0.74 6.96 -27.62
N VAL A 401 1.19 7.42 -28.78
CA VAL A 401 2.57 7.87 -28.99
C VAL A 401 2.70 9.31 -28.50
N ALA A 402 3.40 9.54 -27.40
CA ALA A 402 3.57 10.87 -26.82
C ALA A 402 4.83 11.60 -27.33
N ARG A 403 5.94 10.88 -27.53
CA ARG A 403 7.24 11.47 -27.94
C ARG A 403 8.03 10.52 -28.81
N GLY A 404 9.04 11.07 -29.50
CA GLY A 404 9.96 10.36 -30.37
C GLY A 404 9.71 10.66 -31.85
N PRO A 405 10.57 10.26 -32.75
CA PRO A 405 11.95 9.80 -32.53
C PRO A 405 12.95 10.92 -32.25
N ALA A 406 14.25 10.64 -32.36
CA ALA A 406 15.29 11.66 -32.20
C ALA A 406 14.94 12.98 -32.92
N PRO A 407 15.23 14.15 -32.31
CA PRO A 407 15.96 14.36 -31.03
C PRO A 407 15.10 14.22 -29.77
N ASN A 408 13.84 13.78 -29.89
CA ASN A 408 12.86 13.76 -28.81
C ASN A 408 12.72 12.37 -28.19
N ILE A 409 13.76 11.52 -28.26
CA ILE A 409 13.72 10.16 -27.73
C ILE A 409 13.60 10.16 -26.21
N ALA A 410 12.87 9.18 -25.68
CA ALA A 410 12.83 8.90 -24.27
C ALA A 410 13.78 7.73 -23.94
N ASP A 411 14.61 7.91 -22.92
CA ASP A 411 15.60 6.95 -22.44
C ASP A 411 15.63 6.92 -20.92
N ASN A 412 14.46 6.97 -20.32
CA ASN A 412 14.25 7.00 -18.88
C ASN A 412 12.84 6.52 -18.54
N TRP A 413 12.62 6.18 -17.29
CA TRP A 413 11.27 6.11 -16.72
C TRP A 413 10.63 7.48 -16.79
N PHE A 414 9.36 7.52 -17.17
CA PHE A 414 8.65 8.78 -17.30
C PHE A 414 8.21 9.27 -15.92
N THR A 415 8.35 10.56 -15.68
CA THR A 415 7.85 11.20 -14.47
C THR A 415 7.25 12.57 -14.79
N GLU A 416 6.29 13.03 -13.99
CA GLU A 416 5.57 14.26 -14.23
C GLU A 416 5.10 14.95 -12.95
N ILE A 417 4.67 16.20 -13.08
CA ILE A 417 3.96 16.95 -12.05
C ILE A 417 2.75 17.68 -12.65
N GLY A 418 1.72 17.85 -11.84
CA GLY A 418 0.65 18.80 -12.10
C GLY A 418 1.12 20.25 -11.89
N LEU A 419 0.79 21.13 -12.83
CA LEU A 419 1.05 22.57 -12.75
C LEU A 419 -0.16 23.31 -12.16
N PRO A 420 0.05 24.50 -11.53
CA PRO A 420 -1.05 25.28 -10.94
C PRO A 420 -2.13 25.71 -11.93
N ASP A 421 -1.83 25.75 -13.22
CA ASP A 421 -2.77 26.10 -14.29
C ASP A 421 -3.57 24.92 -14.84
N GLY A 422 -3.43 23.73 -14.21
CA GLY A 422 -4.13 22.51 -14.60
C GLY A 422 -3.47 21.73 -15.74
N ARG A 423 -2.31 22.15 -16.22
CA ARG A 423 -1.47 21.39 -17.15
C ARG A 423 -0.57 20.42 -16.41
N PHE A 424 0.10 19.57 -17.15
CA PHE A 424 1.14 18.67 -16.68
C PHE A 424 2.49 19.09 -17.24
N ARG A 425 3.54 18.81 -16.47
CA ARG A 425 4.94 18.89 -16.92
C ARG A 425 5.59 17.54 -16.76
N GLY A 426 5.89 16.91 -17.90
CA GLY A 426 6.63 15.66 -17.96
C GLY A 426 8.13 15.90 -18.12
N PHE A 427 8.93 14.93 -17.67
CA PHE A 427 10.39 14.92 -17.82
C PHE A 427 10.80 13.72 -18.64
N THR A 428 11.49 13.96 -19.76
CA THR A 428 12.06 12.93 -20.61
C THR A 428 13.55 13.20 -20.79
N ALA A 429 14.34 12.15 -20.96
CA ALA A 429 15.79 12.32 -21.06
C ALA A 429 16.43 11.31 -22.03
N ALA A 430 17.54 11.73 -22.60
CA ALA A 430 18.50 10.90 -23.31
C ALA A 430 19.89 11.54 -23.13
N GLY A 431 20.50 11.37 -21.95
CA GLY A 431 21.72 12.05 -21.53
C GLY A 431 21.53 13.51 -21.12
N THR A 432 20.49 14.15 -21.66
CA THR A 432 20.02 15.49 -21.30
C THR A 432 18.56 15.40 -20.94
N THR A 433 18.14 15.98 -19.82
CA THR A 433 16.72 16.00 -19.42
C THR A 433 16.02 17.23 -19.97
N PHE A 434 14.82 17.00 -20.47
CA PHE A 434 13.92 18.01 -21.00
C PHE A 434 12.64 18.03 -20.14
N ALA A 435 12.13 19.23 -19.85
CA ALA A 435 10.79 19.47 -19.34
C ALA A 435 9.87 19.80 -20.52
N ILE A 436 8.67 19.20 -20.50
CA ILE A 436 7.70 19.33 -21.60
C ILE A 436 6.32 19.48 -20.96
N ASP A 437 5.62 20.57 -21.32
CA ASP A 437 4.28 20.84 -20.80
C ASP A 437 3.22 20.26 -21.75
N GLY A 438 2.15 19.74 -21.18
CA GLY A 438 1.01 19.16 -21.89
C GLY A 438 -0.31 19.35 -21.16
N LYS A 439 -1.42 19.09 -21.85
CA LYS A 439 -2.75 19.06 -21.22
C LYS A 439 -3.00 17.77 -20.49
N GLN A 440 -2.40 16.69 -20.96
CA GLN A 440 -2.42 15.34 -20.39
C GLN A 440 -1.02 14.76 -20.51
N PRO A 441 -0.65 13.75 -19.72
CA PRO A 441 0.65 13.08 -19.83
C PRO A 441 0.99 12.62 -21.25
N TYR A 442 0.01 12.13 -21.98
CA TYR A 442 0.14 11.64 -23.35
C TYR A 442 -0.07 12.72 -24.44
N ASP A 443 -0.49 13.93 -24.07
CA ASP A 443 -0.67 15.08 -24.99
C ASP A 443 0.37 16.14 -24.67
N MET A 444 1.63 15.80 -24.84
CA MET A 444 2.76 16.69 -24.64
C MET A 444 2.94 17.63 -25.82
N GLY A 445 3.20 18.90 -25.55
CA GLY A 445 3.50 19.90 -26.56
C GLY A 445 4.82 19.59 -27.31
N SER A 446 4.99 20.24 -28.45
CA SER A 446 6.23 20.12 -29.24
C SER A 446 7.42 20.87 -28.63
N GLN A 447 7.16 21.84 -27.75
CA GLN A 447 8.20 22.66 -27.11
C GLN A 447 8.79 21.93 -25.92
N ALA A 448 10.10 21.73 -25.94
CA ALA A 448 10.86 21.12 -24.85
C ALA A 448 11.91 22.09 -24.34
N VAL A 449 12.02 22.22 -23.03
CA VAL A 449 13.02 23.06 -22.38
C VAL A 449 14.10 22.14 -21.78
N THR A 450 15.35 22.37 -22.10
CA THR A 450 16.47 21.65 -21.47
C THR A 450 16.61 22.09 -20.02
N VAL A 451 16.53 21.14 -19.08
CA VAL A 451 16.59 21.43 -17.64
C VAL A 451 17.81 20.86 -16.95
N LEU A 452 18.36 19.73 -17.42
CA LEU A 452 19.65 19.19 -16.98
C LEU A 452 20.47 18.72 -18.19
N LYS A 453 21.79 18.89 -18.11
CA LYS A 453 22.76 18.43 -19.11
C LYS A 453 23.83 17.56 -18.44
N ALA A 454 24.55 16.80 -19.23
CA ALA A 454 25.76 16.12 -18.78
C ALA A 454 26.71 17.08 -18.02
N GLY A 455 27.26 16.58 -16.96
CA GLY A 455 28.25 17.31 -16.17
C GLY A 455 29.60 17.41 -16.85
N PRO A 456 30.56 18.14 -16.25
CA PRO A 456 31.88 18.27 -16.81
C PRO A 456 32.63 16.91 -16.87
N PRO A 457 33.62 16.77 -17.76
CA PRO A 457 34.43 15.57 -17.85
C PRO A 457 35.01 15.17 -16.49
N GLY A 458 34.89 13.88 -16.14
CA GLY A 458 35.35 13.33 -14.86
C GLY A 458 34.37 13.48 -13.68
N SER A 459 33.25 14.19 -13.85
CA SER A 459 32.18 14.22 -12.86
C SER A 459 31.37 12.91 -12.85
N PRO A 460 30.62 12.61 -11.78
CA PRO A 460 29.73 11.45 -11.72
C PRO A 460 28.62 11.47 -12.78
N SER A 461 28.34 12.60 -13.41
CA SER A 461 27.34 12.80 -14.44
C SER A 461 27.94 13.17 -15.82
N SER A 462 29.22 12.84 -16.07
CA SER A 462 29.93 13.24 -17.27
C SER A 462 29.33 12.70 -18.59
N CYS A 463 28.52 11.67 -18.54
CA CYS A 463 27.81 11.09 -19.68
C CYS A 463 26.36 11.51 -19.81
N GLY A 464 25.78 12.00 -18.75
CA GLY A 464 24.37 12.45 -18.75
C GLY A 464 23.74 12.56 -17.39
N GLN A 465 22.57 13.21 -17.37
CA GLN A 465 21.70 13.35 -16.22
C GLN A 465 20.24 13.11 -16.66
N TRP A 466 19.58 12.16 -16.01
CA TRP A 466 18.19 11.76 -16.27
C TRP A 466 17.38 11.96 -15.01
N ILE A 467 16.39 12.84 -15.02
CA ILE A 467 15.39 12.87 -13.96
C ILE A 467 14.52 11.63 -14.13
N GLN A 468 14.60 10.72 -13.16
CA GLN A 468 13.81 9.47 -13.15
C GLN A 468 12.51 9.61 -12.38
N HIS A 469 12.49 10.51 -11.39
CA HIS A 469 11.35 10.72 -10.52
C HIS A 469 11.35 12.14 -9.98
N VAL A 470 10.16 12.72 -9.81
CA VAL A 470 9.97 14.03 -9.16
C VAL A 470 8.87 13.95 -8.11
N GLU A 471 9.00 14.73 -7.04
CA GLU A 471 8.01 14.82 -5.97
C GLU A 471 7.94 16.25 -5.44
N LEU A 472 6.72 16.77 -5.29
CA LEU A 472 6.50 18.12 -4.76
C LEU A 472 6.21 18.08 -3.25
N GLU A 473 7.08 18.70 -2.45
CA GLU A 473 6.88 18.86 -1.01
C GLU A 473 6.76 20.33 -0.67
N GLY A 474 5.55 20.75 -0.35
CA GLY A 474 5.27 22.16 -0.13
C GLY A 474 5.48 23.02 -1.40
N LYS A 475 6.56 23.78 -1.46
CA LYS A 475 6.97 24.60 -2.61
C LYS A 475 8.24 24.10 -3.27
N THR A 476 8.84 23.06 -2.78
CA THR A 476 10.09 22.50 -3.29
C THR A 476 9.79 21.23 -4.06
N LEU A 477 10.17 21.19 -5.31
CA LEU A 477 10.16 20.00 -6.14
C LEU A 477 11.49 19.29 -5.96
N PHE A 478 11.46 18.08 -5.45
CA PHE A 478 12.62 17.18 -5.43
C PHE A 478 12.69 16.40 -6.73
N GLY A 479 13.90 16.16 -7.22
CA GLY A 479 14.16 15.35 -8.41
C GLY A 479 15.22 14.30 -8.10
N TRP A 480 14.88 13.04 -8.35
CA TRP A 480 15.81 11.91 -8.28
C TRP A 480 16.49 11.78 -9.64
N VAL A 481 17.78 12.13 -9.68
CA VAL A 481 18.55 12.24 -10.90
C VAL A 481 19.50 11.05 -11.02
N HIS A 482 19.27 10.24 -12.03
CA HIS A 482 20.20 9.22 -12.47
C HIS A 482 21.37 9.90 -13.20
N ASN A 483 22.58 9.52 -12.85
CA ASN A 483 23.81 10.00 -13.44
C ASN A 483 24.61 8.84 -14.00
N GLU A 484 25.29 9.08 -15.08
CA GLU A 484 26.22 8.12 -15.66
C GLU A 484 27.60 8.73 -15.88
N THR A 485 28.63 7.92 -15.64
CA THR A 485 30.04 8.25 -15.89
C THR A 485 30.75 7.01 -16.43
N ALA A 486 31.99 7.18 -16.83
CA ALA A 486 32.85 6.10 -17.41
C ALA A 486 32.21 5.39 -18.61
N CYS A 487 31.37 6.08 -19.36
CA CYS A 487 30.59 5.56 -20.48
C CYS A 487 31.41 5.17 -21.68
N ALA A 488 31.09 4.06 -22.28
CA ALA A 488 31.64 3.55 -23.52
C ALA A 488 30.59 2.88 -24.38
N TYR A 489 29.48 3.59 -24.63
CA TYR A 489 28.28 3.06 -25.32
C TYR A 489 28.62 2.43 -26.70
N ALA A 490 29.61 2.95 -27.43
CA ALA A 490 30.03 2.35 -28.70
C ALA A 490 30.70 0.97 -28.55
N LYS A 491 31.02 0.56 -27.33
CA LYS A 491 31.69 -0.71 -27.01
C LYS A 491 30.85 -1.69 -26.24
N GLY A 492 29.52 -1.56 -26.24
CA GLY A 492 28.63 -2.47 -25.60
C GLY A 492 27.93 -1.92 -24.34
N GLY A 493 27.67 -0.62 -24.29
CA GLY A 493 26.78 -0.04 -23.28
C GLY A 493 27.35 0.11 -21.87
N GLN A 494 28.66 0.30 -21.77
CA GLN A 494 29.33 0.39 -20.47
C GLN A 494 29.13 1.73 -19.81
N THR A 495 28.70 1.70 -18.58
CA THR A 495 28.50 2.91 -17.78
C THR A 495 28.58 2.59 -16.28
N HIS A 496 28.78 3.61 -15.47
CA HIS A 496 28.67 3.53 -14.04
C HIS A 496 27.57 4.47 -13.56
N ALA A 497 26.52 3.88 -12.99
CA ALA A 497 25.32 4.56 -12.56
C ALA A 497 25.38 5.03 -11.09
N SER A 498 24.76 6.17 -10.81
CA SER A 498 24.56 6.68 -9.46
C SER A 498 23.33 7.59 -9.41
N MET A 499 22.79 7.82 -8.20
CA MET A 499 21.67 8.73 -7.99
C MET A 499 22.09 9.95 -7.19
N THR A 500 21.67 11.11 -7.66
CA THR A 500 21.71 12.36 -6.89
C THR A 500 20.32 12.89 -6.65
N ILE A 501 20.15 13.74 -5.64
CA ILE A 501 18.96 14.52 -5.42
C ILE A 501 19.17 15.94 -5.93
N ALA A 502 18.18 16.49 -6.59
CA ALA A 502 18.12 17.88 -7.02
C ALA A 502 16.87 18.55 -6.48
N THR A 503 16.91 19.87 -6.37
CA THR A 503 15.75 20.67 -5.94
C THR A 503 15.42 21.76 -6.96
N SER A 504 14.13 22.07 -7.06
CA SER A 504 13.61 23.16 -7.89
C SER A 504 12.51 23.91 -7.14
N THR A 505 12.39 25.21 -7.36
CA THR A 505 11.33 26.08 -6.83
C THR A 505 10.46 26.70 -7.91
N ASP A 506 10.68 26.33 -9.16
CA ASP A 506 9.98 26.81 -10.36
C ASP A 506 9.35 25.67 -11.17
N TYR A 507 8.90 24.64 -10.46
CA TYR A 507 8.26 23.46 -11.04
C TYR A 507 9.16 22.73 -12.06
N GLY A 508 10.48 22.64 -11.78
CA GLY A 508 11.41 21.83 -12.54
C GLY A 508 11.98 22.46 -13.80
N ILE A 509 11.95 23.78 -13.94
CA ILE A 509 12.63 24.50 -15.03
C ILE A 509 14.11 24.70 -14.69
N THR A 510 14.39 25.11 -13.47
CA THR A 510 15.77 25.21 -12.98
C THR A 510 16.01 24.28 -11.81
N TRP A 511 17.19 23.65 -11.77
CA TRP A 511 17.51 22.66 -10.78
C TRP A 511 18.83 22.97 -10.08
N LYS A 512 18.85 22.78 -8.78
CA LYS A 512 20.05 22.77 -7.95
C LYS A 512 20.37 21.33 -7.58
N ILE A 513 21.54 20.84 -7.98
CA ILE A 513 22.03 19.52 -7.56
C ILE A 513 22.50 19.61 -6.11
N GLU A 514 21.91 18.85 -5.23
CA GLU A 514 22.24 18.85 -3.79
C GLU A 514 23.36 17.85 -3.46
N GLY A 515 23.45 16.75 -4.18
CA GLY A 515 24.52 15.75 -4.05
C GLY A 515 24.06 14.30 -4.16
N PRO A 516 25.00 13.35 -3.99
CA PRO A 516 24.71 11.92 -4.13
C PRO A 516 23.86 11.41 -2.97
N ILE A 517 22.91 10.54 -3.30
CA ILE A 517 22.01 9.90 -2.34
C ILE A 517 22.15 8.37 -2.36
N ILE A 518 22.30 7.76 -3.53
CA ILE A 518 22.44 6.32 -3.69
C ILE A 518 23.58 6.05 -4.68
N VAL A 519 24.58 5.33 -4.21
CA VAL A 519 25.77 4.96 -4.99
C VAL A 519 26.12 3.51 -4.62
N GLY A 520 26.40 2.71 -5.63
CA GLY A 520 26.85 1.32 -5.46
C GLY A 520 28.23 1.22 -4.80
N ILE A 521 28.54 0.01 -4.34
CA ILE A 521 29.87 -0.31 -3.77
C ILE A 521 30.90 -0.64 -4.83
N ASP A 522 30.45 -0.97 -6.03
CA ASP A 522 31.32 -1.38 -7.11
C ASP A 522 31.94 -0.16 -7.82
N PRO A 523 33.25 -0.20 -8.12
CA PRO A 523 33.84 0.87 -8.88
C PRO A 523 33.43 0.80 -10.36
N PRO A 524 33.55 1.92 -11.10
CA PRO A 524 33.45 1.89 -12.56
C PRO A 524 34.39 0.86 -13.19
N ALA A 525 33.86 0.00 -14.05
CA ALA A 525 34.64 -1.05 -14.72
C ALA A 525 34.50 -0.95 -16.24
N ALA A 526 35.63 -0.99 -16.95
CA ALA A 526 35.59 -1.00 -18.40
C ALA A 526 34.95 -2.28 -18.94
N GLY A 527 34.01 -2.17 -19.85
CA GLY A 527 33.32 -3.30 -20.44
C GLY A 527 32.06 -3.78 -19.69
N SER A 528 31.67 -3.07 -18.62
CA SER A 528 30.58 -3.51 -17.74
C SER A 528 29.69 -2.35 -17.31
N GLU A 529 28.44 -2.63 -17.11
CA GLU A 529 27.54 -1.74 -16.37
C GLU A 529 27.71 -1.99 -14.87
N THR A 530 27.89 -0.93 -14.10
CA THR A 530 28.09 -0.98 -12.65
C THR A 530 27.32 0.14 -11.97
N GLY A 531 27.25 0.07 -10.63
CA GLY A 531 26.60 1.10 -9.82
C GLY A 531 25.11 0.90 -9.65
N ASP A 532 24.46 1.88 -9.04
CA ASP A 532 23.05 1.82 -8.61
C ASP A 532 22.20 2.87 -9.33
N SER A 533 21.03 2.48 -9.79
CA SER A 533 20.03 3.34 -10.43
C SER A 533 18.66 3.11 -9.80
N CYS A 534 17.88 4.18 -9.56
CA CYS A 534 16.55 4.08 -8.96
C CYS A 534 15.49 4.65 -9.91
N PRO A 535 14.77 3.78 -10.62
CA PRO A 535 13.78 4.20 -11.60
C PRO A 535 12.52 4.83 -10.98
N SER A 536 12.12 4.41 -9.80
CA SER A 536 10.88 4.91 -9.21
C SER A 536 10.99 5.14 -7.70
N VAL A 537 10.21 6.08 -7.21
CA VAL A 537 10.08 6.41 -5.79
C VAL A 537 8.60 6.44 -5.43
N VAL A 538 8.24 5.90 -4.27
CA VAL A 538 6.89 5.90 -3.75
C VAL A 538 6.85 6.51 -2.36
N ARG A 539 5.96 7.47 -2.15
CA ARG A 539 5.72 8.05 -0.83
C ARG A 539 4.97 7.07 0.05
N GLY A 540 5.57 6.65 1.16
CA GLY A 540 4.92 5.86 2.18
C GLY A 540 4.01 6.71 3.07
N GLN A 541 2.95 6.10 3.61
CA GLN A 541 2.06 6.75 4.57
C GLN A 541 2.74 7.03 5.92
N ASP A 542 3.88 6.43 6.17
CA ASP A 542 4.75 6.63 7.33
C ASP A 542 5.68 7.85 7.20
N GLY A 543 5.57 8.60 6.10
CA GLY A 543 6.35 9.82 5.85
C GLY A 543 7.75 9.58 5.30
N TYR A 544 8.05 8.37 4.82
CA TYR A 544 9.27 8.06 4.09
C TYR A 544 9.02 8.00 2.59
N ASP A 545 10.00 8.41 1.80
CA ASP A 545 10.11 8.10 0.40
C ASP A 545 10.91 6.81 0.24
N TYR A 546 10.38 5.87 -0.54
CA TYR A 546 10.95 4.57 -0.83
C TYR A 546 11.40 4.52 -2.28
N ALA A 547 12.71 4.48 -2.50
CA ALA A 547 13.31 4.37 -3.82
C ALA A 547 13.54 2.89 -4.16
N TYR A 548 12.93 2.44 -5.25
CA TYR A 548 13.15 1.13 -5.83
C TYR A 548 14.25 1.23 -6.86
N CYS A 549 15.30 0.47 -6.68
CA CYS A 549 16.56 0.63 -7.34
C CYS A 549 17.02 -0.65 -8.02
N LEU A 550 17.91 -0.51 -8.99
CA LEU A 550 18.62 -1.59 -9.65
C LEU A 550 20.09 -1.49 -9.30
N HIS A 551 20.67 -2.58 -8.86
CA HIS A 551 22.11 -2.74 -8.73
C HIS A 551 22.63 -3.43 -9.98
N ASN A 552 23.52 -2.75 -10.73
CA ASN A 552 24.13 -3.30 -11.93
C ASN A 552 25.38 -4.09 -11.55
N GLY A 553 25.36 -5.40 -11.73
CA GLY A 553 26.37 -6.32 -11.20
C GLY A 553 27.59 -6.59 -12.09
N GLY A 554 27.90 -5.72 -13.06
CA GLY A 554 29.16 -5.83 -13.84
C GLY A 554 29.10 -6.68 -15.11
N HIS A 555 28.00 -7.33 -15.39
CA HIS A 555 27.68 -7.96 -16.67
C HIS A 555 26.25 -7.62 -17.02
N SER A 556 26.00 -7.40 -18.32
CA SER A 556 24.67 -7.06 -18.87
C SER A 556 23.50 -7.49 -17.97
N TRP A 557 22.40 -6.87 -18.03
CA TRP A 557 21.10 -7.04 -17.33
C TRP A 557 20.83 -8.39 -16.60
N ASP A 558 21.63 -9.43 -16.85
CA ASP A 558 21.50 -10.78 -16.28
C ASP A 558 22.17 -10.96 -14.89
N GLY A 559 22.96 -9.99 -14.42
CA GLY A 559 23.69 -10.09 -13.15
C GLY A 559 23.28 -9.09 -12.07
N GLY A 560 22.33 -8.19 -12.38
CA GLY A 560 21.80 -7.20 -11.46
C GLY A 560 20.66 -7.73 -10.61
N TYR A 561 20.31 -6.98 -9.56
CA TYR A 561 19.12 -7.24 -8.74
C TYR A 561 18.44 -5.94 -8.34
N GLY A 562 17.12 -6.00 -8.13
CA GLY A 562 16.35 -4.91 -7.53
C GLY A 562 16.65 -4.78 -6.03
N PHE A 563 16.67 -3.56 -5.51
CA PHE A 563 16.77 -3.29 -4.08
C PHE A 563 15.99 -2.03 -3.71
N ILE A 564 15.83 -1.77 -2.42
CA ILE A 564 15.07 -0.62 -1.94
C ILE A 564 15.89 0.20 -0.94
N ALA A 565 15.75 1.53 -1.03
CA ALA A 565 16.27 2.48 -0.07
C ALA A 565 15.19 3.45 0.37
N ARG A 566 15.32 4.07 1.55
CA ARG A 566 14.36 5.07 2.02
C ARG A 566 15.03 6.25 2.70
N ALA A 567 14.33 7.39 2.67
CA ALA A 567 14.64 8.58 3.46
C ALA A 567 13.35 9.23 3.93
N LEU A 568 13.43 10.11 4.94
CA LEU A 568 12.27 10.93 5.31
C LEU A 568 11.88 11.82 4.12
N ALA A 569 10.61 11.84 3.76
CA ALA A 569 10.08 12.63 2.66
C ALA A 569 10.34 14.14 2.80
N THR A 570 10.37 14.62 4.04
CA THR A 570 10.67 16.04 4.35
C THR A 570 12.16 16.37 4.31
N ASP A 571 13.04 15.36 4.24
CA ASP A 571 14.51 15.54 4.21
C ASP A 571 15.18 14.40 3.41
N PRO A 572 14.94 14.30 2.09
CA PRO A 572 15.51 13.27 1.25
C PRO A 572 16.94 13.63 0.76
N GLY A 573 17.64 14.51 1.45
CA GLY A 573 18.94 15.04 1.08
C GLY A 573 20.09 14.03 1.14
N PRO A 574 21.31 14.45 0.74
CA PRO A 574 22.51 13.61 0.85
C PRO A 574 22.77 13.13 2.27
N GLY A 575 23.15 11.86 2.40
CA GLY A 575 23.46 11.22 3.69
C GLY A 575 22.23 10.78 4.50
N LYS A 576 21.00 11.03 4.01
CA LYS A 576 19.75 10.70 4.71
C LYS A 576 19.19 9.34 4.31
N TRP A 577 19.57 8.82 3.17
CA TRP A 577 19.08 7.57 2.62
C TRP A 577 19.68 6.36 3.33
N LYS A 578 18.80 5.36 3.56
CA LYS A 578 19.16 4.06 4.12
C LYS A 578 18.72 2.96 3.19
N LYS A 579 19.64 2.07 2.79
CA LYS A 579 19.34 0.85 2.05
C LYS A 579 18.84 -0.23 3.00
N TYR A 580 17.91 -1.02 2.50
CA TYR A 580 17.43 -2.22 3.18
C TYR A 580 18.46 -3.34 3.02
N PHE A 581 18.94 -3.87 4.15
CA PHE A 581 19.91 -4.96 4.17
C PHE A 581 19.67 -5.87 5.36
N ASN A 582 19.57 -7.18 5.11
CA ASN A 582 19.39 -8.23 6.13
C ASN A 582 18.30 -7.91 7.16
N GLY A 583 17.12 -7.50 6.70
CA GLY A 583 15.96 -7.26 7.55
C GLY A 583 15.94 -5.88 8.21
N SER A 584 16.84 -4.96 7.90
CA SER A 584 16.89 -3.64 8.52
C SER A 584 17.26 -2.51 7.57
N TRP A 585 16.87 -1.29 7.91
CA TRP A 585 17.21 -0.04 7.22
C TRP A 585 18.49 0.56 7.80
N SER A 586 19.59 -0.17 7.70
CA SER A 586 20.85 0.15 8.42
C SER A 586 21.95 0.71 7.51
N GLU A 587 22.03 0.24 6.28
CA GLU A 587 23.12 0.59 5.38
C GLU A 587 22.98 2.01 4.81
N PRO A 588 24.07 2.76 4.66
CA PRO A 588 24.00 4.08 4.04
C PRO A 588 23.64 3.98 2.55
N GLY A 589 22.94 5.00 2.03
CA GLY A 589 22.62 5.06 0.60
C GLY A 589 23.87 5.11 -0.29
N VAL A 590 24.89 5.83 0.14
CA VAL A 590 26.18 5.92 -0.55
C VAL A 590 27.12 4.83 -0.03
N GLY A 591 27.51 3.89 -0.88
CA GLY A 591 28.48 2.84 -0.57
C GLY A 591 27.97 1.73 0.37
N GLY A 592 26.69 1.71 0.74
CA GLY A 592 26.09 0.67 1.58
C GLY A 592 25.70 -0.58 0.79
N LYS A 593 25.62 -1.72 1.47
CA LYS A 593 25.11 -2.98 0.93
C LYS A 593 23.59 -2.93 0.80
N SER A 594 23.01 -3.80 -0.04
CA SER A 594 21.57 -3.94 -0.20
C SER A 594 21.15 -5.41 -0.29
N SER A 595 19.91 -5.71 0.08
CA SER A 595 19.27 -7.01 -0.12
C SER A 595 18.35 -6.96 -1.33
N PRO A 596 18.22 -8.06 -2.10
CA PRO A 596 17.31 -8.11 -3.24
C PRO A 596 15.86 -7.85 -2.84
N VAL A 597 15.17 -7.02 -3.63
CA VAL A 597 13.73 -6.74 -3.55
C VAL A 597 13.21 -6.58 -4.97
N ASP A 598 12.06 -7.17 -5.28
CA ASP A 598 11.42 -7.04 -6.57
C ASP A 598 10.65 -5.71 -6.70
N GLY A 599 10.32 -5.35 -7.94
CA GLY A 599 9.46 -4.22 -8.29
C GLY A 599 10.17 -3.14 -9.12
N LEU A 600 9.61 -2.87 -10.31
CA LEU A 600 9.98 -1.76 -11.20
C LEU A 600 8.73 -0.94 -11.49
N GLY A 601 8.88 0.37 -11.79
CA GLY A 601 7.74 1.23 -12.09
C GLY A 601 6.70 1.18 -10.98
N VAL A 602 7.09 1.52 -9.76
CA VAL A 602 6.29 1.25 -8.55
C VAL A 602 5.42 2.44 -8.23
N ALA A 603 4.17 2.17 -7.85
CA ALA A 603 3.20 3.19 -7.42
C ALA A 603 2.33 2.66 -6.27
N PHE A 604 1.68 3.56 -5.55
CA PHE A 604 0.70 3.19 -4.53
C PHE A 604 -0.70 3.11 -5.12
N TRP A 605 -1.31 1.93 -5.09
CA TRP A 605 -2.68 1.74 -5.58
C TRP A 605 -3.70 2.04 -4.49
N THR A 606 -4.45 3.11 -4.67
CA THR A 606 -5.34 3.65 -3.65
C THR A 606 -6.55 2.74 -3.36
N THR A 607 -7.00 1.94 -4.33
CA THR A 607 -8.12 1.02 -4.16
C THR A 607 -7.77 -0.19 -3.29
N THR A 608 -6.57 -0.74 -3.45
CA THR A 608 -6.13 -1.91 -2.68
C THR A 608 -5.22 -1.56 -1.50
N HIS A 609 -4.82 -0.28 -1.36
CA HIS A 609 -3.84 0.18 -0.37
C HIS A 609 -2.53 -0.60 -0.36
N GLN A 610 -2.10 -1.03 -1.54
CA GLN A 610 -0.87 -1.78 -1.74
C GLN A 610 0.10 -0.99 -2.61
N THR A 611 1.37 -1.22 -2.40
CA THR A 611 2.38 -0.80 -3.37
C THR A 611 2.35 -1.80 -4.51
N VAL A 612 2.10 -1.32 -5.72
CA VAL A 612 2.11 -2.14 -6.94
C VAL A 612 3.36 -1.84 -7.74
N GLY A 613 3.78 -2.79 -8.53
CA GLY A 613 4.93 -2.65 -9.40
C GLY A 613 4.82 -3.58 -10.60
N LEU A 614 5.67 -3.36 -11.56
CA LEU A 614 5.76 -4.14 -12.78
C LEU A 614 6.95 -5.10 -12.72
N ASN A 615 6.83 -6.23 -13.42
CA ASN A 615 7.94 -7.13 -13.68
C ASN A 615 7.83 -7.74 -15.08
N TRP A 616 8.92 -8.29 -15.58
CA TRP A 616 8.89 -9.11 -16.76
C TRP A 616 8.46 -10.54 -16.43
N VAL A 617 7.44 -11.03 -17.14
CA VAL A 617 6.94 -12.39 -16.95
C VAL A 617 7.75 -13.36 -17.81
N LYS A 618 8.10 -14.50 -17.24
CA LYS A 618 8.76 -15.57 -18.00
C LYS A 618 7.85 -16.02 -19.15
N GLY A 619 8.32 -15.88 -20.36
CA GLY A 619 7.57 -16.20 -21.58
C GLY A 619 7.08 -14.98 -22.35
N GLY A 620 7.35 -13.78 -21.88
CA GLY A 620 7.02 -12.50 -22.52
C GLY A 620 5.87 -11.75 -21.88
N GLY A 621 5.98 -10.43 -21.89
CA GLY A 621 4.98 -9.51 -21.38
C GLY A 621 5.30 -8.92 -20.02
N LEU A 622 4.53 -7.90 -19.64
CA LEU A 622 4.59 -7.22 -18.37
C LEU A 622 3.58 -7.80 -17.38
N GLY A 623 4.04 -8.21 -16.21
CA GLY A 623 3.20 -8.61 -15.08
C GLY A 623 2.97 -7.47 -14.10
N LEU A 624 1.85 -7.52 -13.37
CA LEU A 624 1.52 -6.62 -12.28
C LEU A 624 1.72 -7.35 -10.95
N LEU A 625 2.51 -6.75 -10.08
CA LEU A 625 2.79 -7.22 -8.73
C LEU A 625 2.16 -6.30 -7.69
N ALA A 626 1.89 -6.82 -6.50
CA ALA A 626 1.51 -6.01 -5.35
C ALA A 626 2.23 -6.44 -4.08
N SER A 627 2.40 -5.50 -3.18
CA SER A 627 3.03 -5.68 -1.87
C SER A 627 2.33 -4.84 -0.81
N SER A 628 2.00 -5.46 0.31
CA SER A 628 1.47 -4.76 1.49
C SER A 628 2.58 -4.22 2.40
N ASP A 629 3.79 -4.77 2.32
CA ASP A 629 4.94 -4.39 3.15
C ASP A 629 6.05 -3.65 2.39
N ARG A 630 5.87 -3.40 1.08
CA ARG A 630 6.81 -2.75 0.16
C ARG A 630 8.08 -3.55 -0.14
N LEU A 631 8.24 -4.71 0.46
CA LEU A 631 9.43 -5.56 0.36
C LEU A 631 9.17 -6.86 -0.39
N HIS A 632 7.99 -7.45 -0.16
CA HIS A 632 7.61 -8.75 -0.73
C HIS A 632 6.46 -8.56 -1.70
N PHE A 633 6.75 -8.75 -2.97
CA PHE A 633 5.78 -8.60 -4.05
C PHE A 633 5.23 -9.95 -4.49
N THR A 634 3.94 -9.99 -4.76
CA THR A 634 3.23 -11.16 -5.32
C THR A 634 2.46 -10.76 -6.56
N ALA A 635 2.28 -11.68 -7.49
CA ALA A 635 1.52 -11.43 -8.72
C ALA A 635 0.04 -11.13 -8.39
N VAL A 636 -0.46 -10.01 -8.89
CA VAL A 636 -1.88 -9.62 -8.80
C VAL A 636 -2.69 -10.30 -9.90
N LEU A 637 -2.08 -10.50 -11.05
CA LEU A 637 -2.72 -11.10 -12.21
C LEU A 637 -2.10 -12.47 -12.49
N SER A 638 -2.93 -13.42 -12.87
CA SER A 638 -2.47 -14.72 -13.39
C SER A 638 -1.96 -14.64 -14.84
N GLN A 639 -2.19 -13.49 -15.49
CA GLN A 639 -1.90 -13.22 -16.90
C GLN A 639 -1.03 -11.97 -17.03
N PRO A 640 -0.20 -11.85 -18.08
CA PRO A 640 0.49 -10.59 -18.34
C PRO A 640 -0.50 -9.43 -18.52
N LEU A 641 -0.15 -8.27 -18.00
CA LEU A 641 -0.89 -7.02 -18.23
C LEU A 641 -0.87 -6.65 -19.73
N MET A 642 0.27 -6.85 -20.36
CA MET A 642 0.51 -6.56 -21.78
C MET A 642 1.47 -7.61 -22.35
N LEU A 643 1.22 -8.06 -23.57
CA LEU A 643 2.17 -8.87 -24.31
C LEU A 643 3.29 -8.01 -24.87
N ALA A 644 4.51 -8.44 -24.72
CA ALA A 644 5.67 -7.87 -25.37
C ALA A 644 6.65 -8.98 -25.68
N GLU A 645 7.20 -8.96 -26.87
CA GLU A 645 8.27 -9.88 -27.22
C GLU A 645 9.50 -9.57 -26.36
N PRO A 646 10.19 -10.57 -25.84
CA PRO A 646 11.39 -10.37 -25.05
C PRO A 646 12.49 -9.78 -25.94
N GLY A 647 12.59 -8.48 -25.92
CA GLY A 647 13.66 -7.73 -26.57
C GLY A 647 14.80 -7.48 -25.58
N ASP A 648 16.03 -7.62 -26.02
CA ASP A 648 17.19 -7.14 -25.30
C ASP A 648 17.79 -5.91 -25.97
N TRP A 649 18.60 -5.16 -25.25
CA TRP A 649 19.31 -4.02 -25.79
C TRP A 649 20.28 -4.41 -26.93
N GLY A 650 20.68 -5.66 -27.01
CA GLY A 650 21.51 -6.20 -28.08
C GLY A 650 20.75 -6.41 -29.41
N ARG A 651 19.45 -6.62 -29.38
CA ARG A 651 18.50 -6.71 -30.51
C ARG A 651 19.02 -7.38 -31.76
N LYS A 652 19.72 -8.49 -31.61
CA LYS A 652 20.33 -9.20 -32.76
C LYS A 652 19.32 -9.65 -33.82
N ASN A 653 18.08 -9.86 -33.42
CA ASN A 653 17.04 -10.47 -34.26
C ASN A 653 15.98 -9.46 -34.75
N GLY A 654 16.17 -8.17 -34.52
CA GLY A 654 15.21 -7.15 -34.96
C GLY A 654 13.83 -7.24 -34.32
N LEU A 655 13.76 -7.80 -33.10
CA LEU A 655 12.52 -7.83 -32.31
C LEU A 655 12.20 -6.41 -31.77
N GLU A 656 10.98 -6.21 -31.33
CA GLU A 656 10.61 -5.01 -30.60
C GLU A 656 11.35 -4.91 -29.29
N LEU A 657 11.44 -3.70 -28.73
CA LEU A 657 11.95 -3.46 -27.40
C LEU A 657 10.94 -2.63 -26.64
N VAL A 658 10.53 -3.12 -25.48
CA VAL A 658 9.79 -2.38 -24.47
C VAL A 658 10.71 -2.21 -23.28
N ALA A 659 10.92 -0.99 -22.82
CA ALA A 659 11.77 -0.68 -21.68
C ALA A 659 11.18 0.46 -20.85
N TYR A 660 11.68 0.62 -19.63
CA TYR A 660 11.26 1.68 -18.69
C TYR A 660 9.75 1.71 -18.44
N PRO A 661 9.10 0.55 -18.13
CA PRO A 661 7.68 0.55 -17.86
C PRO A 661 7.40 1.24 -16.53
N ASP A 662 6.38 2.10 -16.52
CA ASP A 662 5.96 2.86 -15.35
C ASP A 662 4.44 2.98 -15.25
N LEU A 663 3.94 3.25 -14.05
CA LEU A 663 2.54 3.36 -13.71
C LEU A 663 2.21 4.80 -13.30
N ILE A 664 1.31 5.44 -14.01
CA ILE A 664 1.00 6.86 -13.84
C ILE A 664 -0.50 7.05 -13.74
N ASP A 665 -0.96 7.88 -12.81
CA ASP A 665 -2.34 8.33 -12.75
C ASP A 665 -2.41 9.83 -12.98
N ALA A 666 -3.03 10.22 -14.07
CA ALA A 666 -3.18 11.61 -14.46
C ALA A 666 -4.04 12.46 -13.50
N HIS A 667 -4.75 11.84 -12.55
CA HIS A 667 -5.71 12.51 -11.68
C HIS A 667 -5.38 12.39 -10.18
N ALA A 668 -4.69 11.33 -9.78
CA ALA A 668 -4.42 11.03 -8.37
C ALA A 668 -3.09 11.59 -7.85
N GLY A 669 -2.31 12.24 -8.70
CA GLY A 669 -0.98 12.72 -8.37
C GLY A 669 0.11 11.67 -8.61
N LEU A 670 1.35 12.06 -8.33
CA LEU A 670 2.50 11.19 -8.52
C LEU A 670 2.42 9.95 -7.62
N ASN A 671 2.72 8.81 -8.20
CA ASN A 671 2.84 7.52 -7.53
C ASN A 671 1.61 7.04 -6.78
N GLN A 672 0.44 7.61 -7.05
CA GLN A 672 -0.83 7.13 -6.54
C GLN A 672 -1.71 6.73 -7.73
N LEU A 673 -2.20 5.51 -7.74
CA LEU A 673 -3.07 4.97 -8.79
C LEU A 673 -4.50 4.88 -8.28
N SER A 674 -5.44 5.36 -9.08
CA SER A 674 -6.86 5.00 -9.02
C SER A 674 -7.12 3.70 -9.80
N ASP A 675 -8.36 3.42 -10.17
CA ASP A 675 -8.71 2.29 -11.07
C ASP A 675 -8.62 2.66 -12.57
N HIS A 676 -8.21 3.90 -12.87
CA HIS A 676 -7.95 4.40 -14.22
C HIS A 676 -6.56 5.03 -14.27
N TRP A 677 -5.60 4.35 -14.86
CA TRP A 677 -4.23 4.81 -14.92
C TRP A 677 -3.61 4.61 -16.30
N LEU A 678 -2.40 5.07 -16.48
CA LEU A 678 -1.63 4.96 -17.70
C LEU A 678 -0.44 4.03 -17.45
N LEU A 679 -0.25 3.07 -18.33
CA LEU A 679 1.00 2.36 -18.48
C LEU A 679 1.88 3.17 -19.42
N ALA A 680 2.99 3.71 -18.92
CA ALA A 680 4.01 4.41 -19.71
C ALA A 680 5.17 3.46 -20.01
N TYR A 681 5.75 3.52 -21.19
CA TYR A 681 6.96 2.76 -21.51
C TYR A 681 7.67 3.33 -22.74
N MET A 682 8.95 3.04 -22.83
CA MET A 682 9.71 3.25 -24.05
C MET A 682 9.48 2.09 -25.02
N TYR A 683 9.31 2.40 -26.30
CA TYR A 683 9.04 1.43 -27.34
C TYR A 683 9.94 1.62 -28.56
N LEU A 684 10.36 0.53 -29.13
CA LEU A 684 11.14 0.48 -30.35
C LEU A 684 10.60 -0.66 -31.26
N ASN A 685 10.20 -0.29 -32.49
CA ASN A 685 9.67 -1.27 -33.44
C ASN A 685 10.71 -2.32 -33.86
N PRO A 686 10.27 -3.51 -34.28
CA PRO A 686 11.15 -4.50 -34.89
C PRO A 686 11.95 -3.93 -36.05
N GLY A 687 13.28 -4.10 -36.00
CA GLY A 687 14.17 -3.67 -37.07
C GLY A 687 14.56 -2.17 -37.10
N GLU A 688 13.96 -1.32 -36.27
CA GLU A 688 14.33 0.09 -36.16
C GLU A 688 15.60 0.27 -35.35
N ALA A 689 16.33 1.33 -35.63
CA ALA A 689 17.54 1.70 -34.89
C ALA A 689 17.18 2.40 -33.56
N PHE A 690 18.09 2.43 -32.59
CA PHE A 690 17.85 3.00 -31.26
C PHE A 690 17.45 4.47 -31.24
N ASP A 691 17.78 5.25 -32.28
CA ASP A 691 17.35 6.63 -32.43
C ASP A 691 15.85 6.78 -32.78
N LYS A 692 15.16 5.66 -33.00
CA LYS A 692 13.73 5.59 -33.29
C LYS A 692 12.88 5.23 -32.06
N ARG A 693 13.41 5.35 -30.86
CA ARG A 693 12.66 5.09 -29.63
C ARG A 693 11.53 6.10 -29.41
N TYR A 694 10.42 5.61 -28.88
CA TYR A 694 9.21 6.37 -28.63
C TYR A 694 8.76 6.21 -27.19
N LEU A 695 8.18 7.26 -26.61
CA LEU A 695 7.42 7.19 -25.36
C LEU A 695 5.97 6.90 -25.68
N ILE A 696 5.47 5.84 -25.13
CA ILE A 696 4.10 5.35 -25.32
C ILE A 696 3.35 5.41 -24.00
N PHE A 697 2.08 5.79 -24.08
CA PHE A 697 1.13 5.64 -22.98
C PHE A 697 -0.02 4.74 -23.41
N ARG A 698 -0.50 3.90 -22.49
CA ARG A 698 -1.69 3.08 -22.69
C ARG A 698 -2.65 3.29 -21.53
N PRO A 699 -3.90 3.71 -21.76
CA PRO A 699 -4.93 3.73 -20.73
C PRO A 699 -5.15 2.33 -20.19
N VAL A 700 -5.21 2.19 -18.87
CA VAL A 700 -5.55 0.94 -18.19
C VAL A 700 -6.78 1.17 -17.34
N GLU A 701 -7.81 0.39 -17.58
CA GLU A 701 -9.06 0.40 -16.82
C GLU A 701 -9.16 -0.85 -15.96
N ILE A 702 -9.46 -0.66 -14.70
CA ILE A 702 -9.68 -1.71 -13.72
C ILE A 702 -11.17 -1.80 -13.39
N SER A 703 -11.69 -3.00 -13.38
CA SER A 703 -13.04 -3.31 -12.90
C SER A 703 -13.00 -4.46 -11.91
N TRP A 704 -13.72 -4.34 -10.82
CA TRP A 704 -13.83 -5.33 -9.76
C TRP A 704 -15.09 -6.21 -9.91
N SER A 705 -15.52 -6.42 -11.16
CA SER A 705 -16.70 -7.20 -11.52
C SER A 705 -16.42 -8.10 -12.71
N ARG A 706 -15.51 -9.06 -12.54
CA ARG A 706 -15.22 -10.06 -13.58
C ARG A 706 -16.24 -11.19 -13.53
N ALA A 707 -16.85 -11.52 -14.67
CA ALA A 707 -17.74 -12.66 -14.75
C ALA A 707 -16.95 -13.99 -14.66
N PRO A 708 -17.53 -15.05 -14.08
CA PRO A 708 -16.89 -16.37 -14.05
C PRO A 708 -16.47 -16.83 -15.45
N GLY A 709 -15.19 -17.16 -15.63
CA GLY A 709 -14.63 -17.61 -16.91
C GLY A 709 -14.24 -16.49 -17.88
N GLU A 710 -14.51 -15.24 -17.56
CA GLU A 710 -14.01 -14.09 -18.33
C GLU A 710 -12.49 -13.94 -18.11
N PRO A 711 -11.69 -13.65 -19.18
CA PRO A 711 -10.27 -13.37 -19.01
C PRO A 711 -10.02 -12.14 -18.14
N GLN A 712 -9.01 -12.24 -17.27
CA GLN A 712 -8.62 -11.11 -16.43
C GLN A 712 -8.14 -9.93 -17.26
N VAL A 713 -7.31 -10.18 -18.25
CA VAL A 713 -6.65 -9.13 -19.04
C VAL A 713 -7.09 -9.19 -20.49
N GLY A 714 -7.36 -8.01 -21.04
CA GLY A 714 -7.58 -7.81 -22.47
C GLY A 714 -6.77 -6.61 -22.97
N GLU A 715 -6.07 -6.81 -24.09
CA GLU A 715 -5.26 -5.82 -24.78
C GLU A 715 -5.94 -5.37 -26.08
N MET A 716 -6.12 -4.06 -26.28
CA MET A 716 -6.90 -3.51 -27.40
C MET A 716 -6.24 -3.84 -28.75
N LEU A 717 -6.99 -4.51 -29.63
CA LEU A 717 -6.66 -4.67 -31.04
C LEU A 717 -7.18 -3.47 -31.83
N THR A 718 -6.31 -2.83 -32.60
CA THR A 718 -6.61 -1.66 -33.42
C THR A 718 -6.39 -1.92 -34.88
N HIS A 719 -7.18 -1.28 -35.73
CA HIS A 719 -7.04 -1.30 -37.19
C HIS A 719 -6.57 0.06 -37.67
N TRP A 720 -5.46 0.09 -38.38
CA TRP A 720 -4.82 1.26 -38.93
C TRP A 720 -4.79 1.16 -40.47
N TYR A 721 -4.78 2.31 -41.15
CA TYR A 721 -4.67 2.42 -42.60
C TYR A 721 -3.69 3.49 -43.04
N ASN A 722 -2.84 3.15 -44.00
CA ASN A 722 -1.90 4.04 -44.68
C ASN A 722 -2.26 4.23 -46.15
N ALA A 723 -2.87 5.34 -46.49
CA ALA A 723 -3.34 5.64 -47.85
C ALA A 723 -2.20 5.75 -48.89
N ALA A 724 -0.98 6.14 -48.49
CA ALA A 724 0.15 6.27 -49.40
C ALA A 724 0.76 4.91 -49.78
N GLN A 725 0.60 3.93 -48.90
CA GLN A 725 1.10 2.57 -49.10
C GLN A 725 0.01 1.56 -49.44
N HIS A 726 -1.24 2.00 -49.48
CA HIS A 726 -2.40 1.16 -49.65
C HIS A 726 -2.43 -0.03 -48.70
N ASP A 727 -2.04 0.19 -47.41
CA ASP A 727 -1.82 -0.88 -46.45
C ASP A 727 -2.69 -0.70 -45.21
N HIS A 728 -3.28 -1.79 -44.78
CA HIS A 728 -4.06 -1.94 -43.58
C HIS A 728 -3.27 -2.76 -42.56
N TRP A 729 -3.27 -2.33 -41.30
CA TRP A 729 -2.57 -3.03 -40.22
C TRP A 729 -3.46 -3.20 -39.01
N ALA A 730 -3.76 -4.45 -38.65
CA ALA A 730 -4.43 -4.79 -37.39
C ALA A 730 -3.36 -5.20 -36.37
N THR A 731 -3.26 -4.46 -35.25
CA THR A 731 -2.18 -4.64 -34.27
C THR A 731 -2.63 -4.29 -32.85
N THR A 732 -2.04 -4.94 -31.85
CA THR A 732 -2.08 -4.55 -30.44
C THR A 732 -0.90 -3.63 -30.08
N ALA A 733 0.11 -3.52 -30.91
CA ALA A 733 1.31 -2.75 -30.67
C ALA A 733 1.14 -1.27 -31.05
N PRO A 734 2.02 -0.40 -30.56
CA PRO A 734 2.09 0.99 -31.02
C PRO A 734 2.37 1.07 -32.53
N VAL A 735 1.81 2.09 -33.17
CA VAL A 735 2.07 2.44 -34.57
C VAL A 735 2.73 3.83 -34.65
N PRO A 736 4.01 3.95 -34.27
CA PRO A 736 4.72 5.21 -34.20
C PRO A 736 5.66 5.44 -35.41
N GLY A 737 6.25 6.58 -35.46
CA GLY A 737 7.44 6.90 -36.26
C GLY A 737 7.25 6.77 -37.77
N ASN A 738 7.89 5.81 -38.38
CA ASN A 738 7.77 5.56 -39.81
C ASN A 738 6.36 5.22 -40.26
N TYR A 739 5.50 4.86 -39.32
CA TYR A 739 4.08 4.60 -39.49
C TYR A 739 3.22 5.84 -39.24
N ALA A 740 3.79 7.02 -39.06
CA ALA A 740 3.04 8.28 -38.85
C ALA A 740 1.99 8.57 -39.93
N ALA A 741 2.13 7.98 -41.12
CA ALA A 741 1.14 8.03 -42.20
C ALA A 741 -0.06 7.10 -41.94
N TYR A 742 0.02 6.18 -41.01
CA TYR A 742 -1.12 5.36 -40.60
C TYR A 742 -2.09 6.15 -39.75
N LYS A 743 -3.38 6.00 -40.08
CA LYS A 743 -4.48 6.58 -39.32
C LYS A 743 -5.32 5.47 -38.70
N LEU A 744 -5.74 5.65 -37.45
CA LEU A 744 -6.63 4.74 -36.77
C LEU A 744 -7.98 4.70 -37.51
N VAL A 745 -8.37 3.51 -37.95
CA VAL A 745 -9.65 3.24 -38.62
C VAL A 745 -10.69 2.77 -37.62
N ALA A 746 -10.32 1.81 -36.76
CA ALA A 746 -11.22 1.24 -35.78
C ALA A 746 -10.47 0.67 -34.56
N GLN A 747 -11.13 0.66 -33.44
CA GLN A 747 -10.85 -0.23 -32.32
C GLN A 747 -11.70 -1.48 -32.54
N LEU A 748 -11.07 -2.65 -32.60
CA LEU A 748 -11.78 -3.86 -32.97
C LEU A 748 -12.36 -4.55 -31.71
N GLY A 749 -11.54 -4.86 -30.74
CA GLY A 749 -11.90 -5.53 -29.49
C GLY A 749 -10.66 -5.82 -28.70
N TYR A 750 -10.78 -6.61 -27.63
CA TYR A 750 -9.62 -6.95 -26.82
C TYR A 750 -9.14 -8.37 -27.10
N MET A 751 -7.84 -8.50 -27.29
CA MET A 751 -7.12 -9.78 -27.36
C MET A 751 -6.78 -10.24 -25.94
N MET A 752 -6.88 -11.54 -25.67
CA MET A 752 -6.41 -12.12 -24.41
C MET A 752 -4.88 -12.18 -24.40
N THR A 753 -4.28 -11.91 -23.26
CA THR A 753 -2.82 -11.97 -23.09
C THR A 753 -2.32 -13.35 -22.64
N ALA A 754 -3.23 -14.25 -22.27
CA ALA A 754 -2.95 -15.65 -21.97
C ALA A 754 -4.20 -16.51 -22.23
N PRO A 755 -4.06 -17.84 -22.31
CA PRO A 755 -5.20 -18.76 -22.42
C PRO A 755 -6.20 -18.56 -21.28
N PRO A 756 -7.51 -18.66 -21.55
CA PRO A 756 -8.53 -18.47 -20.53
C PRO A 756 -8.46 -19.55 -19.44
N GLU A 757 -8.68 -19.18 -18.20
CA GLU A 757 -8.72 -20.10 -17.03
C GLU A 757 -9.78 -21.20 -17.19
N SER A 758 -10.86 -20.90 -17.90
CA SER A 758 -11.97 -21.81 -18.17
C SER A 758 -11.63 -22.99 -19.08
N LYS A 759 -10.38 -23.08 -19.54
CA LYS A 759 -9.90 -24.10 -20.52
C LYS A 759 -10.70 -24.14 -21.83
N GLN A 760 -11.43 -23.11 -22.16
CA GLN A 760 -12.07 -22.94 -23.43
C GLN A 760 -11.02 -22.85 -24.55
N ALA A 761 -11.30 -23.43 -25.70
CA ALA A 761 -10.36 -23.44 -26.81
C ALA A 761 -10.10 -22.01 -27.31
N SER A 762 -8.82 -21.63 -27.35
CA SER A 762 -8.34 -20.34 -27.85
C SER A 762 -7.38 -20.54 -29.04
N ILE A 763 -7.28 -19.50 -29.84
CA ILE A 763 -6.40 -19.43 -31.01
C ILE A 763 -5.43 -18.28 -30.77
N GLU A 764 -4.16 -18.53 -30.86
CA GLU A 764 -3.13 -17.47 -30.85
C GLU A 764 -2.98 -16.93 -32.27
N LEU A 765 -3.04 -15.60 -32.40
CA LEU A 765 -2.84 -14.89 -33.65
C LEU A 765 -1.47 -14.20 -33.68
N GLU A 766 -0.90 -14.12 -34.87
CA GLU A 766 0.34 -13.44 -35.17
C GLU A 766 0.11 -12.32 -36.18
N GLU A 767 0.85 -11.24 -36.01
CA GLU A 767 0.99 -10.16 -36.97
C GLU A 767 2.14 -10.49 -37.92
N CYS A 768 1.89 -10.38 -39.18
CA CYS A 768 2.86 -10.69 -40.23
C CYS A 768 2.83 -9.62 -41.33
N VAL A 769 3.94 -9.45 -42.03
CA VAL A 769 4.07 -8.51 -43.16
C VAL A 769 4.61 -9.22 -44.38
N SER A 770 4.16 -8.81 -45.55
CA SER A 770 4.58 -9.39 -46.81
C SER A 770 6.10 -9.21 -47.03
N GLN A 771 6.73 -10.23 -47.65
CA GLN A 771 8.14 -10.18 -48.06
C GLN A 771 8.23 -9.98 -49.55
N GLY A 772 8.83 -8.91 -50.01
CA GLY A 772 9.05 -8.70 -51.45
C GLY A 772 8.98 -7.23 -51.87
N PRO A 773 9.32 -6.94 -53.12
CA PRO A 773 9.18 -5.59 -53.67
C PRO A 773 7.70 -5.29 -53.88
N GLY A 774 7.20 -4.25 -53.30
CA GLY A 774 5.80 -3.82 -53.40
C GLY A 774 5.36 -3.06 -52.15
N HIS A 775 4.05 -2.86 -52.07
CA HIS A 775 3.47 -2.27 -50.88
C HIS A 775 3.55 -3.29 -49.71
N PRO A 776 3.80 -2.83 -48.49
CA PRO A 776 3.64 -3.70 -47.33
C PRO A 776 2.19 -4.18 -47.29
N ASP A 777 1.99 -5.42 -46.93
CA ASP A 777 0.66 -6.00 -46.70
C ASP A 777 0.74 -6.69 -45.32
N HIS A 778 0.14 -6.06 -44.33
CA HIS A 778 0.07 -6.62 -42.99
C HIS A 778 -1.14 -7.54 -42.86
N ILE A 779 -0.90 -8.72 -42.32
CA ILE A 779 -1.95 -9.73 -42.14
C ILE A 779 -1.98 -10.21 -40.68
N LEU A 780 -3.20 -10.38 -40.16
CA LEU A 780 -3.45 -11.09 -38.91
C LEU A 780 -3.84 -12.54 -39.21
N ILE A 781 -3.05 -13.47 -38.68
CA ILE A 781 -3.21 -14.90 -39.04
C ILE A 781 -2.90 -15.79 -37.83
N GLN A 782 -3.34 -17.05 -37.90
CA GLN A 782 -3.04 -18.01 -36.84
C GLN A 782 -1.53 -18.23 -36.67
N LYS A 783 -1.08 -18.40 -35.47
CA LYS A 783 0.33 -18.64 -35.14
C LYS A 783 0.96 -19.77 -35.92
N GLY A 784 2.18 -19.53 -36.41
CA GLY A 784 2.99 -20.50 -37.15
C GLY A 784 2.64 -20.64 -38.63
N VAL A 785 1.80 -19.75 -39.16
CA VAL A 785 1.32 -19.82 -40.55
C VAL A 785 1.96 -18.75 -41.44
N CYS A 786 2.53 -17.66 -40.86
CA CYS A 786 3.11 -16.55 -41.61
C CYS A 786 4.05 -16.96 -42.73
N GLU A 787 5.06 -17.74 -42.40
CA GLU A 787 6.15 -18.07 -43.33
C GLU A 787 5.69 -19.00 -44.43
N THR A 788 4.70 -19.86 -44.16
CA THR A 788 4.12 -20.78 -45.17
C THR A 788 3.31 -20.04 -46.24
N HIS A 789 2.95 -18.77 -45.97
CA HIS A 789 2.21 -17.89 -46.88
C HIS A 789 3.10 -16.78 -47.46
N GLY A 790 4.42 -16.85 -47.26
CA GLY A 790 5.35 -15.84 -47.77
C GLY A 790 5.40 -14.53 -47.00
N TYR A 791 4.92 -14.54 -45.76
CA TYR A 791 4.96 -13.42 -44.87
C TYR A 791 6.06 -13.58 -43.81
N LYS A 792 6.60 -12.47 -43.34
CA LYS A 792 7.50 -12.45 -42.20
C LYS A 792 6.70 -12.17 -40.94
N ARG A 793 6.90 -12.98 -39.91
CA ARG A 793 6.36 -12.74 -38.58
C ARG A 793 6.92 -11.45 -37.97
N LEU A 794 6.04 -10.63 -37.39
CA LEU A 794 6.41 -9.46 -36.63
C LEU A 794 6.36 -9.75 -35.10
N ARG A 795 5.20 -10.20 -34.61
CA ARG A 795 4.96 -10.46 -33.19
C ARG A 795 3.73 -11.34 -32.97
N SER A 796 3.47 -11.70 -31.71
CA SER A 796 2.16 -12.22 -31.29
C SER A 796 1.18 -11.05 -31.14
N ALA A 797 -0.04 -11.21 -31.63
CA ALA A 797 -1.13 -10.26 -31.43
C ALA A 797 -1.98 -10.61 -30.19
N GLY A 798 -1.77 -11.79 -29.60
CA GLY A 798 -2.55 -12.31 -28.49
C GLY A 798 -3.46 -13.48 -28.88
N LEU A 799 -4.40 -13.80 -28.00
CA LEU A 799 -5.32 -14.93 -28.17
C LEU A 799 -6.77 -14.45 -28.30
N ILE A 800 -7.56 -15.25 -29.04
CA ILE A 800 -9.01 -15.10 -29.17
C ILE A 800 -9.68 -16.46 -28.94
N TYR A 801 -10.98 -16.47 -28.67
CA TYR A 801 -11.72 -17.74 -28.59
C TYR A 801 -11.93 -18.37 -29.96
N SER A 802 -11.88 -19.70 -30.04
CA SER A 802 -12.21 -20.42 -31.27
C SER A 802 -13.72 -20.52 -31.56
N ALA A 803 -14.55 -20.28 -30.54
CA ALA A 803 -16.01 -20.29 -30.62
C ALA A 803 -16.58 -19.12 -29.79
N ALA A 804 -17.77 -18.64 -30.18
CA ALA A 804 -18.45 -17.56 -29.52
C ALA A 804 -18.66 -17.83 -28.03
N GLN A 805 -18.35 -16.85 -27.18
CA GLN A 805 -18.56 -16.86 -25.75
C GLN A 805 -19.41 -15.64 -25.35
N PRO A 806 -19.99 -15.60 -24.13
CA PRO A 806 -20.55 -14.36 -23.59
C PRO A 806 -19.50 -13.22 -23.67
N ASN A 807 -19.96 -12.03 -24.01
CA ASN A 807 -19.13 -10.81 -24.16
C ASN A 807 -18.03 -10.91 -25.24
N THR A 808 -18.20 -11.79 -26.25
CA THR A 808 -17.32 -11.85 -27.41
C THR A 808 -18.04 -11.44 -28.71
N GLN A 809 -17.24 -11.08 -29.69
CA GLN A 809 -17.70 -10.76 -31.04
C GLN A 809 -16.79 -11.46 -32.09
N PRO A 810 -17.30 -11.73 -33.30
CA PRO A 810 -16.48 -12.36 -34.33
C PRO A 810 -15.39 -11.39 -34.82
N LEU A 811 -14.22 -11.94 -35.11
CA LEU A 811 -13.12 -11.25 -35.77
C LEU A 811 -12.83 -11.96 -37.10
N TYR A 812 -12.94 -11.21 -38.19
CA TYR A 812 -12.74 -11.71 -39.55
C TYR A 812 -11.45 -11.18 -40.15
N ARG A 813 -10.79 -11.99 -40.96
CA ARG A 813 -9.82 -11.54 -41.92
C ARG A 813 -10.54 -11.18 -43.21
N CYS A 814 -10.21 -10.04 -43.77
CA CYS A 814 -10.75 -9.44 -44.96
C CYS A 814 -9.62 -9.07 -45.93
N TYR A 815 -9.95 -8.99 -47.23
CA TYR A 815 -9.02 -8.55 -48.27
C TYR A 815 -9.69 -7.48 -49.14
N SER A 816 -8.97 -6.37 -49.36
CA SER A 816 -9.38 -5.31 -50.26
C SER A 816 -8.76 -5.50 -51.64
N ASP A 817 -9.59 -5.81 -52.65
CA ASP A 817 -9.13 -5.90 -54.05
C ASP A 817 -8.60 -4.56 -54.57
N ALA A 818 -9.16 -3.45 -54.08
CA ALA A 818 -8.77 -2.10 -54.49
C ALA A 818 -7.38 -1.72 -53.93
N GLU A 819 -7.14 -2.00 -52.65
CA GLU A 819 -5.92 -1.66 -51.93
C GLU A 819 -4.85 -2.75 -52.00
N LYS A 820 -5.20 -3.98 -52.45
CA LYS A 820 -4.32 -5.17 -52.48
C LYS A 820 -3.74 -5.49 -51.10
N SER A 821 -4.54 -5.29 -50.03
CA SER A 821 -4.11 -5.42 -48.66
C SER A 821 -5.16 -6.16 -47.82
N HIS A 822 -4.66 -6.93 -46.83
CA HIS A 822 -5.48 -7.59 -45.84
C HIS A 822 -5.83 -6.63 -44.67
N PHE A 823 -6.96 -6.89 -44.02
CA PHE A 823 -7.35 -6.17 -42.79
C PHE A 823 -8.23 -7.04 -41.90
N ALA A 824 -8.46 -6.62 -40.68
CA ALA A 824 -9.35 -7.25 -39.74
C ALA A 824 -10.62 -6.43 -39.53
N ALA A 825 -11.75 -7.10 -39.35
CA ALA A 825 -13.04 -6.48 -39.08
C ALA A 825 -13.92 -7.36 -38.19
N ASN A 826 -14.84 -6.75 -37.44
CA ASN A 826 -15.82 -7.49 -36.59
C ASN A 826 -17.13 -7.79 -37.33
N ARG A 827 -17.27 -7.38 -38.58
CA ARG A 827 -18.46 -7.63 -39.42
C ARG A 827 -18.10 -8.54 -40.58
N ASP A 828 -19.01 -9.43 -40.92
CA ASP A 828 -18.81 -10.41 -42.00
C ASP A 828 -18.86 -9.79 -43.40
N ASP A 829 -19.42 -8.59 -43.54
CA ASP A 829 -19.39 -7.78 -44.75
C ASP A 829 -18.07 -6.94 -44.86
N CYS A 830 -17.09 -7.17 -43.98
CA CYS A 830 -15.82 -6.46 -43.94
C CYS A 830 -16.00 -4.93 -43.93
N ASN A 831 -17.04 -4.43 -43.27
CA ASN A 831 -17.42 -3.01 -43.20
C ASN A 831 -17.61 -2.39 -44.63
N GLY A 832 -17.87 -3.18 -45.64
CA GLY A 832 -17.98 -2.74 -47.05
C GLY A 832 -16.66 -2.36 -47.74
N MET A 833 -15.50 -2.58 -47.07
CA MET A 833 -14.16 -2.21 -47.57
C MET A 833 -13.48 -3.34 -48.36
N GLY A 834 -14.02 -4.55 -48.34
CA GLY A 834 -13.40 -5.70 -49.01
C GLY A 834 -14.23 -6.96 -48.89
N LYS A 835 -13.61 -8.10 -49.15
CA LYS A 835 -14.22 -9.43 -49.10
C LYS A 835 -13.71 -10.18 -47.87
N ARG A 836 -14.62 -10.88 -47.21
CA ARG A 836 -14.28 -11.81 -46.14
C ARG A 836 -13.53 -13.03 -46.69
N GLU A 837 -12.36 -13.31 -46.11
CA GLU A 837 -11.59 -14.50 -46.40
C GLU A 837 -11.79 -15.60 -45.36
N ALA A 838 -11.72 -15.22 -44.07
CA ALA A 838 -11.83 -16.19 -43.00
C ALA A 838 -12.46 -15.57 -41.73
N LEU A 839 -13.09 -16.42 -40.92
CA LEU A 839 -13.36 -16.14 -39.52
C LEU A 839 -12.10 -16.55 -38.75
N LEU A 840 -11.43 -15.60 -38.11
CA LEU A 840 -10.26 -15.84 -37.26
C LEU A 840 -10.65 -16.45 -35.91
N GLY A 841 -11.80 -16.05 -35.38
CA GLY A 841 -12.32 -16.47 -34.09
C GLY A 841 -13.16 -15.37 -33.45
N TYR A 842 -13.12 -15.27 -32.12
CA TYR A 842 -13.94 -14.32 -31.35
C TYR A 842 -13.08 -13.58 -30.33
N ASP A 843 -12.97 -12.26 -30.50
CA ASP A 843 -12.31 -11.36 -29.56
C ASP A 843 -13.27 -10.91 -28.44
N LEU A 844 -12.76 -10.27 -27.39
CA LEU A 844 -13.57 -9.69 -26.32
C LEU A 844 -14.17 -8.36 -26.79
N LYS A 845 -15.44 -8.13 -26.51
CA LYS A 845 -16.10 -6.85 -26.79
C LYS A 845 -15.45 -5.71 -26.01
N GLN A 846 -15.58 -4.50 -26.55
CA GLN A 846 -15.21 -3.26 -25.88
C GLN A 846 -16.09 -2.98 -24.67
#